data_0d7209baba7553bcd3193887d172a577
#
_entry.id   0d7209baba7553bcd3193887d172a577
#
_cell.length_a   1.000
_cell.length_b   1.000
_cell.length_c   1.000
_cell.angle_alpha   90.00
_cell.angle_beta   90.00
_cell.angle_gamma   90.00
#
_symmetry.space_group_name_H-M   'P 1'
#
loop_
_entity.id
_entity.type
_entity.pdbx_description
1 polymer ?
#
loop_
_entity_poly.entity_id
_entity_poly.type
_entity_poly.pdbx_seq_one_letter_code
_entity_poly.pdbx_strand_id
1 'polypeptide(L)'
;DTYLTFGIESHNHPSYVDPFDGAATGVGGIVRDTMSMGAYPIALLDSLYFGNFARDHSQYLFEGVVEGISHYGNSIGVPTVGGSVAFHDDYEGNPLVNVACVGVTNEDRLVTADAKEVGNKLVLVGNATGRDGLGGASFASEDLDEDAETEDRPAVQVGDPYAEKRLIECNEALLDEDLVLAARDLGAAGLGGASSEMVAKGGLGAEIDLEAVHQREPNMNALEILLAESQERMCYEVAPEDVDRVEELADRYDLGCSVIGDVTEEHFVCTFDGETVVDVDAEFLGDGAPANDLASTEPEQPERELPETGMSEAYEAVLSSPNTASKEWVYRQYDHEVGVRTATGPGDDAAVLALREADCGLALSAGADPNWTDAAPYDGARAVALENATNLAAKGAEPLAAVDCLNGGNPEDPDTYGGFRGIVDGLADTCAQLDVPVVGGNVSLYNDSASGPIPPTPTLAMLGTRPDVDAPSSQLTGNGYLVLVGDLVATGNADPKLGGSEYLAQFGGSDAFPTLPENPDEILETIRNVVNSDLVTAAHDVSHGGIATALSEMVTPDAGLTVGLQGSASRAELLFHEQPGRVIVETPKPEEIAAMIPDGVPAMQLGMVDQSGIVGLSANGKSITYDAEEIAELRETIGRELE
;
A
#
# COMPACT_ATOMS: atom_id res chain seq x y z
N ASP A 1 2.87 -4.91 27.16
CA ASP A 1 3.61 -4.73 25.90
C ASP A 1 2.71 -4.04 24.87
N THR A 2 3.30 -3.27 23.93
CA THR A 2 2.59 -2.61 22.83
C THR A 2 2.64 -3.51 21.62
N TYR A 3 1.51 -3.69 20.95
CA TYR A 3 1.38 -4.43 19.70
C TYR A 3 0.91 -3.50 18.58
N LEU A 4 1.35 -3.80 17.36
CA LEU A 4 0.84 -3.17 16.16
C LEU A 4 0.05 -4.21 15.36
N THR A 5 -1.07 -3.79 14.79
CA THR A 5 -1.75 -4.52 13.73
C THR A 5 -1.41 -3.87 12.40
N PHE A 6 -1.28 -4.67 11.37
CA PHE A 6 -0.93 -4.20 10.04
C PHE A 6 -1.66 -5.04 9.00
N GLY A 7 -2.43 -4.42 8.15
CA GLY A 7 -3.21 -5.04 7.08
C GLY A 7 -3.20 -4.19 5.82
N ILE A 8 -3.53 -4.81 4.70
CA ILE A 8 -3.70 -4.16 3.39
C ILE A 8 -4.81 -4.84 2.62
N GLU A 9 -5.59 -4.07 1.88
CA GLU A 9 -6.73 -4.53 1.09
C GLU A 9 -6.73 -3.90 -0.31
N SER A 10 -7.28 -4.61 -1.30
CA SER A 10 -7.51 -4.11 -2.66
C SER A 10 -8.98 -3.85 -2.92
N HIS A 11 -9.28 -2.72 -3.58
CA HIS A 11 -10.62 -2.34 -4.03
C HIS A 11 -10.62 -1.95 -5.52
N ASN A 12 -10.02 -2.78 -6.38
CA ASN A 12 -9.75 -2.50 -7.78
C ASN A 12 -11.04 -2.44 -8.61
N HIS A 13 -11.74 -3.56 -8.76
CA HIS A 13 -12.99 -3.66 -9.56
C HIS A 13 -14.08 -2.69 -9.09
N PRO A 14 -14.38 -2.56 -7.78
CA PRO A 14 -15.34 -1.57 -7.30
C PRO A 14 -14.96 -0.14 -7.68
N SER A 15 -13.66 0.19 -7.66
CA SER A 15 -13.17 1.53 -8.01
C SER A 15 -13.21 1.83 -9.51
N TYR A 16 -13.25 0.81 -10.39
CA TYR A 16 -13.53 1.01 -11.79
C TYR A 16 -14.99 1.39 -12.03
N VAL A 17 -15.92 0.71 -11.36
CA VAL A 17 -17.37 0.91 -11.54
C VAL A 17 -17.86 2.20 -10.90
N ASP A 18 -17.42 2.50 -9.69
CA ASP A 18 -17.68 3.74 -8.98
C ASP A 18 -16.43 4.16 -8.20
N PRO A 19 -15.59 5.04 -8.77
CA PRO A 19 -14.27 5.32 -8.19
C PRO A 19 -14.35 5.96 -6.80
N PHE A 20 -15.40 6.74 -6.53
CA PHE A 20 -15.57 7.36 -5.23
C PHE A 20 -15.99 6.36 -4.16
N ASP A 21 -17.10 5.66 -4.36
CA ASP A 21 -17.61 4.70 -3.36
C ASP A 21 -16.70 3.46 -3.25
N GLY A 22 -16.16 2.96 -4.38
CA GLY A 22 -15.25 1.83 -4.40
C GLY A 22 -13.97 2.09 -3.58
N ALA A 23 -13.35 3.24 -3.75
CA ALA A 23 -12.16 3.60 -2.98
C ALA A 23 -12.48 3.93 -1.50
N ALA A 24 -13.59 4.62 -1.25
CA ALA A 24 -14.03 4.96 0.11
C ALA A 24 -14.26 3.68 0.95
N THR A 25 -14.90 2.67 0.39
CA THR A 25 -15.21 1.43 1.10
C THR A 25 -13.96 0.55 1.33
N GLY A 26 -12.93 0.66 0.48
CA GLY A 26 -11.62 0.07 0.74
C GLY A 26 -10.96 0.63 2.01
N VAL A 27 -11.05 1.96 2.22
CA VAL A 27 -10.59 2.56 3.49
C VAL A 27 -11.40 2.02 4.68
N GLY A 28 -12.73 1.94 4.53
CA GLY A 28 -13.61 1.43 5.60
C GLY A 28 -13.32 -0.03 5.97
N GLY A 29 -13.15 -0.90 4.98
CA GLY A 29 -12.86 -2.33 5.16
C GLY A 29 -11.60 -2.56 5.98
N ILE A 30 -10.48 -1.99 5.55
CA ILE A 30 -9.20 -2.21 6.26
C ILE A 30 -9.15 -1.57 7.66
N VAL A 31 -9.92 -0.50 7.89
CA VAL A 31 -10.08 0.08 9.23
C VAL A 31 -10.87 -0.87 10.13
N ARG A 32 -11.96 -1.48 9.63
CA ARG A 32 -12.74 -2.47 10.40
C ARG A 32 -11.93 -3.75 10.69
N ASP A 33 -11.11 -4.20 9.74
CA ASP A 33 -10.16 -5.30 9.99
C ASP A 33 -9.22 -4.97 11.14
N THR A 34 -8.66 -3.76 11.15
CA THR A 34 -7.84 -3.27 12.25
C THR A 34 -8.59 -3.28 13.60
N MET A 35 -9.84 -2.81 13.60
CA MET A 35 -10.71 -2.81 14.79
C MET A 35 -11.04 -4.22 15.27
N SER A 36 -11.22 -5.17 14.35
CA SER A 36 -11.54 -6.57 14.66
C SER A 36 -10.44 -7.28 15.45
N MET A 37 -9.22 -6.76 15.37
CA MET A 37 -8.07 -7.23 16.16
C MET A 37 -7.92 -6.53 17.52
N GLY A 38 -8.88 -5.71 17.93
CA GLY A 38 -8.83 -4.95 19.17
C GLY A 38 -7.84 -3.79 19.12
N ALA A 39 -7.51 -3.28 17.92
CA ALA A 39 -6.57 -2.20 17.72
C ALA A 39 -7.27 -0.90 17.31
N TYR A 40 -6.71 0.24 17.75
CA TYR A 40 -7.13 1.55 17.31
C TYR A 40 -6.35 1.95 16.06
N PRO A 41 -7.00 2.33 14.94
CA PRO A 41 -6.34 2.71 13.70
C PRO A 41 -5.59 4.04 13.88
N ILE A 42 -4.30 4.09 13.54
CA ILE A 42 -3.43 5.25 13.74
C ILE A 42 -2.84 5.82 12.45
N ALA A 43 -2.85 5.06 11.36
CA ALA A 43 -2.34 5.50 10.06
C ALA A 43 -2.91 4.67 8.91
N LEU A 44 -3.12 5.35 7.78
CA LEU A 44 -3.43 4.78 6.48
C LEU A 44 -2.30 5.09 5.49
N LEU A 45 -2.09 4.16 4.54
CA LEU A 45 -1.28 4.37 3.35
C LEU A 45 -2.09 3.90 2.15
N ASP A 46 -2.05 4.65 1.04
CA ASP A 46 -2.67 4.26 -0.21
C ASP A 46 -1.64 4.03 -1.31
N SER A 47 -1.79 2.97 -2.09
CA SER A 47 -0.98 2.72 -3.27
C SER A 47 -1.90 2.56 -4.46
N LEU A 48 -1.79 3.51 -5.40
CA LEU A 48 -2.74 3.76 -6.45
C LEU A 48 -2.09 3.63 -7.83
N TYR A 49 -2.75 2.93 -8.76
CA TYR A 49 -2.23 2.69 -10.10
C TYR A 49 -3.29 2.97 -11.15
N PHE A 50 -2.94 3.77 -12.16
CA PHE A 50 -3.87 4.25 -13.17
C PHE A 50 -3.29 4.21 -14.57
N GLY A 51 -4.18 4.23 -15.58
CA GLY A 51 -3.82 4.50 -16.95
C GLY A 51 -3.35 5.94 -17.18
N ASN A 52 -2.80 6.20 -18.36
CA ASN A 52 -2.27 7.50 -18.73
C ASN A 52 -3.36 8.60 -18.78
N PHE A 53 -3.05 9.82 -18.35
CA PHE A 53 -3.94 11.00 -18.40
C PHE A 53 -4.32 11.48 -19.80
N ALA A 54 -3.74 10.93 -20.87
CA ALA A 54 -4.20 11.22 -22.23
C ALA A 54 -5.66 10.85 -22.50
N ARG A 55 -6.31 10.15 -21.58
CA ARG A 55 -7.72 9.73 -21.69
C ARG A 55 -8.56 10.30 -20.56
N ASP A 56 -9.66 10.96 -20.90
CA ASP A 56 -10.61 11.57 -19.96
C ASP A 56 -11.12 10.57 -18.89
N HIS A 57 -11.25 9.27 -19.26
CA HIS A 57 -11.72 8.25 -18.34
C HIS A 57 -10.68 7.94 -17.23
N SER A 58 -9.39 7.86 -17.56
CA SER A 58 -8.33 7.67 -16.56
C SER A 58 -8.25 8.83 -15.58
N GLN A 59 -8.49 10.07 -16.04
CA GLN A 59 -8.60 11.25 -15.16
C GLN A 59 -9.80 11.12 -14.22
N TYR A 60 -10.97 10.75 -14.73
CA TYR A 60 -12.19 10.54 -13.94
C TYR A 60 -11.99 9.49 -12.84
N LEU A 61 -11.37 8.34 -13.17
CA LEU A 61 -11.06 7.30 -12.19
C LEU A 61 -10.10 7.80 -11.12
N PHE A 62 -9.03 8.49 -11.52
CA PHE A 62 -8.04 9.02 -10.61
C PHE A 62 -8.63 10.05 -9.63
N GLU A 63 -9.34 11.06 -10.14
CA GLU A 63 -9.99 12.09 -9.31
C GLU A 63 -10.99 11.46 -8.34
N GLY A 64 -11.85 10.55 -8.82
CA GLY A 64 -12.86 9.91 -8.00
C GLY A 64 -12.29 9.04 -6.89
N VAL A 65 -11.23 8.27 -7.18
CA VAL A 65 -10.54 7.44 -6.18
C VAL A 65 -9.90 8.31 -5.09
N VAL A 66 -9.15 9.35 -5.46
CA VAL A 66 -8.51 10.24 -4.48
C VAL A 66 -9.56 10.98 -3.65
N GLU A 67 -10.67 11.42 -4.26
CA GLU A 67 -11.78 12.05 -3.54
C GLU A 67 -12.45 11.07 -2.56
N GLY A 68 -12.67 9.81 -2.96
CA GLY A 68 -13.25 8.78 -2.11
C GLY A 68 -12.39 8.47 -0.89
N ILE A 69 -11.09 8.24 -1.07
CA ILE A 69 -10.13 8.00 0.03
C ILE A 69 -10.10 9.20 0.98
N SER A 70 -9.98 10.43 0.44
CA SER A 70 -9.91 11.64 1.26
C SER A 70 -11.21 11.86 2.04
N HIS A 71 -12.37 11.68 1.38
CA HIS A 71 -13.67 11.85 2.03
C HIS A 71 -13.84 10.90 3.21
N TYR A 72 -13.52 9.63 3.02
CA TYR A 72 -13.71 8.61 4.05
C TYR A 72 -12.68 8.74 5.18
N GLY A 73 -11.39 8.73 4.86
CA GLY A 73 -10.29 8.81 5.83
C GLY A 73 -10.36 10.08 6.69
N ASN A 74 -10.57 11.24 6.05
CA ASN A 74 -10.69 12.51 6.77
C ASN A 74 -11.91 12.53 7.70
N SER A 75 -13.04 11.94 7.28
CA SER A 75 -14.28 11.94 8.07
C SER A 75 -14.20 11.03 9.29
N ILE A 76 -13.54 9.89 9.20
CA ILE A 76 -13.35 8.98 10.33
C ILE A 76 -12.23 9.45 11.29
N GLY A 77 -11.36 10.35 10.81
CA GLY A 77 -10.27 10.91 11.60
C GLY A 77 -9.10 9.93 11.79
N VAL A 78 -8.80 9.14 10.77
CA VAL A 78 -7.57 8.33 10.67
C VAL A 78 -6.67 8.98 9.60
N PRO A 79 -5.41 9.35 9.93
CA PRO A 79 -4.57 10.09 9.00
C PRO A 79 -4.06 9.18 7.87
N THR A 80 -4.13 9.67 6.61
CA THR A 80 -3.44 9.06 5.46
C THR A 80 -2.07 9.71 5.33
N VAL A 81 -1.02 8.98 5.71
CA VAL A 81 0.31 9.55 5.97
C VAL A 81 1.32 9.31 4.87
N GLY A 82 1.01 8.43 3.92
CA GLY A 82 1.90 8.08 2.82
C GLY A 82 1.24 7.10 1.86
N GLY A 83 2.04 6.54 0.97
CA GLY A 83 1.61 5.64 -0.09
C GLY A 83 2.38 5.92 -1.38
N SER A 84 1.85 5.46 -2.50
CA SER A 84 2.44 5.66 -3.82
C SER A 84 1.38 5.89 -4.90
N VAL A 85 1.78 6.55 -5.99
CA VAL A 85 0.94 6.69 -7.18
C VAL A 85 1.79 6.41 -8.41
N ALA A 86 1.38 5.43 -9.20
CA ALA A 86 2.06 5.07 -10.44
C ALA A 86 1.09 5.00 -11.62
N PHE A 87 1.64 5.17 -12.82
CA PHE A 87 0.89 5.20 -14.07
C PHE A 87 1.52 4.23 -15.07
N HIS A 88 0.69 3.42 -15.71
CA HIS A 88 1.07 2.54 -16.79
C HIS A 88 -0.13 2.35 -17.74
N ASP A 89 0.12 2.27 -19.04
CA ASP A 89 -0.97 2.21 -20.04
C ASP A 89 -1.89 1.00 -19.84
N ASP A 90 -1.38 -0.11 -19.32
CA ASP A 90 -2.15 -1.34 -19.11
C ASP A 90 -3.10 -1.27 -17.90
N TYR A 91 -3.04 -0.23 -17.08
CA TYR A 91 -4.08 0.03 -16.06
C TYR A 91 -5.29 0.80 -16.60
N GLU A 92 -5.29 1.08 -17.89
CA GLU A 92 -6.46 1.71 -18.50
C GLU A 92 -7.67 0.77 -18.48
N GLY A 93 -8.76 1.23 -17.86
CA GLY A 93 -9.94 0.40 -17.64
C GLY A 93 -9.81 -0.61 -16.49
N ASN A 94 -8.68 -0.63 -15.77
CA ASN A 94 -8.52 -1.43 -14.56
C ASN A 94 -7.57 -0.75 -13.56
N PRO A 95 -8.03 0.27 -12.81
CA PRO A 95 -7.22 0.93 -11.79
C PRO A 95 -6.98 -0.02 -10.62
N LEU A 96 -5.82 0.11 -9.96
CA LEU A 96 -5.58 -0.57 -8.70
C LEU A 96 -5.68 0.42 -7.55
N VAL A 97 -6.42 0.04 -6.53
CA VAL A 97 -6.59 0.80 -5.29
C VAL A 97 -6.27 -0.11 -4.12
N ASN A 98 -5.09 0.08 -3.55
CA ASN A 98 -4.61 -0.72 -2.42
C ASN A 98 -4.44 0.20 -1.21
N VAL A 99 -5.09 -0.14 -0.09
CA VAL A 99 -5.06 0.66 1.13
C VAL A 99 -4.56 -0.18 2.30
N ALA A 100 -3.52 0.30 2.97
CA ALA A 100 -3.00 -0.32 4.18
C ALA A 100 -3.39 0.48 5.42
N CYS A 101 -3.62 -0.23 6.54
CA CYS A 101 -3.92 0.38 7.84
C CYS A 101 -2.99 -0.16 8.91
N VAL A 102 -2.49 0.73 9.75
CA VAL A 102 -1.74 0.41 10.96
C VAL A 102 -2.60 0.73 12.18
N GLY A 103 -2.74 -0.23 13.07
CA GLY A 103 -3.39 -0.04 14.36
C GLY A 103 -2.46 -0.26 15.53
N VAL A 104 -2.82 0.28 16.68
CA VAL A 104 -2.10 0.08 17.94
C VAL A 104 -3.01 -0.55 19.00
N THR A 105 -2.48 -1.55 19.69
CA THR A 105 -3.17 -2.24 20.79
C THR A 105 -2.19 -2.67 21.87
N ASN A 106 -2.67 -3.35 22.88
CA ASN A 106 -1.87 -4.00 23.91
C ASN A 106 -2.40 -5.43 24.17
N GLU A 107 -1.65 -6.20 24.95
CA GLU A 107 -1.96 -7.62 25.20
C GLU A 107 -3.37 -7.85 25.80
N ASP A 108 -3.84 -6.95 26.64
CA ASP A 108 -5.13 -7.10 27.32
C ASP A 108 -6.32 -6.81 26.40
N ARG A 109 -6.10 -6.10 25.29
CA ARG A 109 -7.15 -5.69 24.32
C ARG A 109 -7.13 -6.49 23.01
N LEU A 110 -6.11 -7.34 22.83
CA LEU A 110 -5.97 -8.10 21.59
C LEU A 110 -7.13 -9.07 21.41
N VAL A 111 -7.86 -8.94 20.33
CA VAL A 111 -8.97 -9.81 19.90
C VAL A 111 -8.54 -10.61 18.69
N THR A 112 -9.05 -11.83 18.57
CA THR A 112 -8.81 -12.69 17.40
C THR A 112 -10.15 -13.02 16.71
N ALA A 113 -10.07 -13.43 15.46
CA ALA A 113 -11.25 -13.74 14.65
C ALA A 113 -11.75 -15.20 14.80
N ASP A 114 -11.31 -15.91 15.84
CA ASP A 114 -11.70 -17.29 16.12
C ASP A 114 -12.72 -17.35 17.27
N ALA A 115 -13.87 -17.97 17.06
CA ALA A 115 -14.89 -18.18 18.09
C ALA A 115 -14.36 -19.02 19.25
N LYS A 116 -14.76 -18.68 20.50
CA LYS A 116 -14.14 -19.20 21.72
C LYS A 116 -14.94 -20.30 22.43
N GLU A 117 -16.25 -20.15 22.56
CA GLU A 117 -17.03 -21.06 23.43
C GLU A 117 -18.47 -21.28 22.93
N VAL A 118 -18.90 -22.55 22.96
CA VAL A 118 -20.28 -22.96 22.66
C VAL A 118 -21.25 -22.30 23.66
N GLY A 119 -22.32 -21.70 23.14
CA GLY A 119 -23.36 -21.01 23.90
C GLY A 119 -23.17 -19.50 23.99
N ASN A 120 -22.02 -18.97 23.57
CA ASN A 120 -21.86 -17.54 23.37
C ASN A 120 -22.75 -17.02 22.24
N LYS A 121 -23.02 -15.75 22.22
CA LYS A 121 -23.91 -15.10 21.26
C LYS A 121 -23.10 -14.49 20.11
N LEU A 122 -23.63 -14.60 18.89
CA LEU A 122 -23.20 -13.79 17.77
C LEU A 122 -24.05 -12.53 17.71
N VAL A 123 -23.39 -11.39 17.77
CA VAL A 123 -24.04 -10.07 17.85
C VAL A 123 -23.55 -9.21 16.69
N LEU A 124 -24.48 -8.73 15.87
CA LEU A 124 -24.23 -7.82 14.77
C LEU A 124 -24.43 -6.38 15.25
N VAL A 125 -23.41 -5.54 15.13
CA VAL A 125 -23.45 -4.13 15.48
C VAL A 125 -23.07 -3.28 14.27
N GLY A 126 -23.78 -2.18 14.05
CA GLY A 126 -23.49 -1.23 12.98
C GLY A 126 -24.69 -0.82 12.16
N ASN A 127 -24.48 -0.54 10.89
CA ASN A 127 -25.54 -0.16 9.95
C ASN A 127 -26.51 -1.31 9.67
N ALA A 128 -27.74 -0.97 9.30
CA ALA A 128 -28.74 -1.97 8.93
C ALA A 128 -28.41 -2.56 7.54
N THR A 129 -28.57 -3.87 7.41
CA THR A 129 -28.31 -4.63 6.17
C THR A 129 -29.24 -4.17 5.03
N GLY A 130 -28.66 -3.81 3.90
CA GLY A 130 -29.34 -3.48 2.64
C GLY A 130 -29.00 -4.46 1.54
N ARG A 131 -29.20 -4.05 0.27
CA ARG A 131 -28.87 -4.82 -0.95
C ARG A 131 -27.62 -4.35 -1.67
N ASP A 132 -26.86 -3.44 -1.08
CA ASP A 132 -25.61 -2.94 -1.59
C ASP A 132 -24.49 -3.99 -1.46
N GLY A 133 -23.58 -4.01 -2.44
CA GLY A 133 -22.49 -4.97 -2.51
C GLY A 133 -22.95 -6.42 -2.75
N LEU A 134 -24.18 -6.64 -3.20
CA LEU A 134 -24.67 -8.00 -3.42
C LEU A 134 -23.96 -8.64 -4.62
N GLY A 135 -23.20 -9.70 -4.36
CA GLY A 135 -22.38 -10.37 -5.36
C GLY A 135 -20.99 -9.73 -5.58
N GLY A 136 -20.58 -8.79 -4.72
CA GLY A 136 -19.30 -8.10 -4.83
C GLY A 136 -18.11 -9.04 -4.86
N ALA A 137 -18.07 -10.05 -4.00
CA ALA A 137 -17.02 -11.07 -4.00
C ALA A 137 -16.93 -11.87 -5.32
N SER A 138 -18.06 -12.16 -5.96
CA SER A 138 -18.08 -12.83 -7.27
C SER A 138 -17.64 -11.89 -8.38
N PHE A 139 -18.11 -10.65 -8.38
CA PHE A 139 -17.73 -9.62 -9.32
C PHE A 139 -16.20 -9.34 -9.30
N ALA A 140 -15.60 -9.30 -8.13
CA ALA A 140 -14.15 -9.09 -7.97
C ALA A 140 -13.29 -10.27 -8.48
N SER A 141 -13.91 -11.36 -8.95
CA SER A 141 -13.25 -12.55 -9.48
C SER A 141 -13.59 -12.82 -10.96
N GLU A 142 -14.04 -11.80 -11.67
CA GLU A 142 -14.38 -11.85 -13.09
C GLU A 142 -13.64 -10.74 -13.85
N ASP A 143 -13.32 -10.96 -15.15
CA ASP A 143 -12.68 -9.94 -15.98
C ASP A 143 -13.63 -8.75 -16.19
N LEU A 144 -13.11 -7.52 -16.14
CA LEU A 144 -13.89 -6.31 -16.38
C LEU A 144 -14.22 -6.15 -17.86
N ASP A 145 -15.49 -5.89 -18.17
CA ASP A 145 -15.95 -5.59 -19.52
C ASP A 145 -16.36 -4.11 -19.70
N GLU A 146 -16.60 -3.70 -20.95
CA GLU A 146 -16.93 -2.30 -21.27
C GLU A 146 -18.26 -1.82 -20.67
N ASP A 147 -19.16 -2.73 -20.28
CA ASP A 147 -20.48 -2.43 -19.74
C ASP A 147 -20.51 -2.51 -18.18
N ALA A 148 -19.39 -2.90 -17.53
CA ALA A 148 -19.29 -3.12 -16.08
C ALA A 148 -19.76 -1.91 -15.24
N GLU A 149 -19.44 -0.67 -15.63
CA GLU A 149 -19.93 0.56 -14.95
C GLU A 149 -21.45 0.64 -14.83
N THR A 150 -22.18 0.00 -15.73
CA THR A 150 -23.64 0.06 -15.78
C THR A 150 -24.29 -1.21 -15.22
N GLU A 151 -23.74 -2.38 -15.53
CA GLU A 151 -24.33 -3.67 -15.19
C GLU A 151 -23.96 -4.10 -13.76
N ASP A 152 -22.74 -3.82 -13.31
CA ASP A 152 -22.19 -4.27 -12.04
C ASP A 152 -22.30 -3.25 -10.90
N ARG A 153 -22.87 -2.06 -11.17
CA ARG A 153 -23.09 -1.05 -10.13
C ARG A 153 -23.80 -1.58 -8.86
N PRO A 154 -24.75 -2.52 -8.91
CA PRO A 154 -25.34 -3.10 -7.71
C PRO A 154 -24.37 -3.94 -6.84
N ALA A 155 -23.26 -4.40 -7.40
CA ALA A 155 -22.20 -5.11 -6.69
C ALA A 155 -21.26 -4.17 -5.93
N VAL A 156 -21.29 -2.85 -6.20
CA VAL A 156 -20.48 -1.87 -5.49
C VAL A 156 -21.06 -1.58 -4.12
N GLN A 157 -20.20 -1.51 -3.15
CA GLN A 157 -20.52 -1.12 -1.78
C GLN A 157 -20.67 0.39 -1.69
N VAL A 158 -21.42 0.89 -0.71
CA VAL A 158 -21.61 2.32 -0.45
C VAL A 158 -21.14 2.65 0.94
N GLY A 159 -20.22 3.62 1.06
CA GLY A 159 -19.61 4.00 2.33
C GLY A 159 -20.39 5.06 3.11
N ASP A 160 -20.49 4.89 4.43
CA ASP A 160 -21.01 5.88 5.39
C ASP A 160 -19.94 6.17 6.46
N PRO A 161 -19.00 7.10 6.20
CA PRO A 161 -17.91 7.38 7.14
C PRO A 161 -18.40 7.95 8.48
N TYR A 162 -19.62 8.51 8.55
CA TYR A 162 -20.19 8.93 9.83
C TYR A 162 -20.61 7.73 10.68
N ALA A 163 -21.19 6.70 10.08
CA ALA A 163 -21.49 5.45 10.78
C ALA A 163 -20.20 4.74 11.19
N GLU A 164 -19.19 4.69 10.31
CA GLU A 164 -17.87 4.13 10.61
C GLU A 164 -17.22 4.82 11.83
N LYS A 165 -17.23 6.15 11.89
CA LYS A 165 -16.71 6.88 13.02
C LYS A 165 -17.40 6.50 14.33
N ARG A 166 -18.71 6.34 14.33
CA ARG A 166 -19.48 5.88 15.51
C ARG A 166 -19.16 4.43 15.87
N LEU A 167 -18.94 3.59 14.84
CA LEU A 167 -18.56 2.19 15.03
C LEU A 167 -17.17 2.06 15.66
N ILE A 168 -16.19 2.88 15.24
CA ILE A 168 -14.86 2.97 15.88
C ILE A 168 -15.00 3.31 17.36
N GLU A 169 -15.78 4.35 17.70
CA GLU A 169 -15.96 4.79 19.09
C GLU A 169 -16.72 3.74 19.94
N CYS A 170 -17.69 3.04 19.35
CA CYS A 170 -18.41 1.96 20.00
C CYS A 170 -17.49 0.75 20.25
N ASN A 171 -16.70 0.35 19.27
CA ASN A 171 -15.74 -0.73 19.40
C ASN A 171 -14.74 -0.47 20.52
N GLU A 172 -14.20 0.77 20.61
CA GLU A 172 -13.33 1.16 21.72
C GLU A 172 -14.02 1.01 23.08
N ALA A 173 -15.29 1.41 23.18
CA ALA A 173 -16.04 1.27 24.42
C ALA A 173 -16.33 -0.20 24.79
N LEU A 174 -16.58 -1.05 23.80
CA LEU A 174 -16.74 -2.50 24.00
C LEU A 174 -15.46 -3.16 24.52
N LEU A 175 -14.32 -2.78 23.91
CA LEU A 175 -12.99 -3.29 24.31
C LEU A 175 -12.57 -2.79 25.69
N ASP A 176 -12.88 -1.52 26.03
CA ASP A 176 -12.57 -0.95 27.36
C ASP A 176 -13.31 -1.64 28.50
N GLU A 177 -14.47 -2.24 28.22
CA GLU A 177 -15.28 -3.00 29.18
C GLU A 177 -15.08 -4.53 29.07
N ASP A 178 -14.14 -5.02 28.21
CA ASP A 178 -13.80 -6.45 28.02
C ASP A 178 -15.01 -7.30 27.61
N LEU A 179 -15.86 -6.76 26.72
CA LEU A 179 -17.12 -7.39 26.30
C LEU A 179 -17.01 -8.24 25.03
N VAL A 180 -15.87 -8.16 24.31
CA VAL A 180 -15.66 -8.82 23.01
C VAL A 180 -14.73 -10.02 23.17
N LEU A 181 -15.22 -11.21 22.81
CA LEU A 181 -14.44 -12.44 22.87
C LEU A 181 -13.79 -12.78 21.52
N ALA A 182 -14.49 -12.55 20.41
CA ALA A 182 -14.01 -12.60 19.05
C ALA A 182 -14.71 -11.52 18.22
N ALA A 183 -14.07 -11.04 17.18
CA ALA A 183 -14.61 -10.02 16.29
C ALA A 183 -14.22 -10.27 14.84
N ARG A 184 -15.12 -9.90 13.93
CA ARG A 184 -14.86 -9.85 12.50
C ARG A 184 -15.69 -8.75 11.83
N ASP A 185 -15.10 -8.07 10.87
CA ASP A 185 -15.85 -7.16 10.02
C ASP A 185 -16.76 -7.93 9.03
N LEU A 186 -17.66 -7.23 8.39
CA LEU A 186 -18.48 -7.79 7.31
C LEU A 186 -17.99 -7.20 5.97
N GLY A 187 -16.91 -7.76 5.47
CA GLY A 187 -16.35 -7.49 4.13
C GLY A 187 -16.97 -8.41 3.07
N ALA A 188 -16.11 -9.07 2.29
CA ALA A 188 -16.51 -10.00 1.23
C ALA A 188 -17.43 -11.11 1.74
N ALA A 189 -18.46 -11.43 0.93
CA ALA A 189 -19.54 -12.37 1.29
C ALA A 189 -20.35 -12.00 2.54
N GLY A 190 -20.23 -10.77 3.03
CA GLY A 190 -21.07 -10.19 4.06
C GLY A 190 -21.16 -10.99 5.35
N LEU A 191 -22.38 -11.14 5.89
CA LEU A 191 -22.62 -11.89 7.12
C LEU A 191 -22.24 -13.37 6.99
N GLY A 192 -22.49 -13.96 5.82
CA GLY A 192 -22.17 -15.37 5.55
C GLY A 192 -20.67 -15.63 5.71
N GLY A 193 -19.83 -14.80 5.10
CA GLY A 193 -18.36 -14.88 5.22
C GLY A 193 -17.89 -14.66 6.64
N ALA A 194 -18.23 -13.51 7.23
CA ALA A 194 -17.77 -13.13 8.56
C ALA A 194 -18.09 -14.17 9.64
N SER A 195 -19.36 -14.63 9.69
CA SER A 195 -19.79 -15.55 10.74
C SER A 195 -19.29 -16.98 10.54
N SER A 196 -19.26 -17.50 9.30
CA SER A 196 -18.78 -18.85 9.02
C SER A 196 -17.28 -18.98 9.26
N GLU A 197 -16.48 -18.03 8.82
CA GLU A 197 -15.04 -18.05 9.04
C GLU A 197 -14.66 -17.90 10.52
N MET A 198 -15.40 -17.08 11.27
CA MET A 198 -15.16 -16.91 12.72
C MET A 198 -15.33 -18.25 13.45
N VAL A 199 -16.42 -18.97 13.19
CA VAL A 199 -16.67 -20.25 13.87
C VAL A 199 -15.79 -21.37 13.33
N ALA A 200 -15.49 -21.40 12.03
CA ALA A 200 -14.56 -22.36 11.43
C ALA A 200 -13.16 -22.26 12.03
N LYS A 201 -12.62 -21.05 12.16
CA LYS A 201 -11.31 -20.79 12.80
C LYS A 201 -11.27 -21.22 14.26
N GLY A 202 -12.39 -21.12 14.98
CA GLY A 202 -12.55 -21.62 16.34
C GLY A 202 -12.72 -23.13 16.44
N GLY A 203 -12.89 -23.84 15.32
CA GLY A 203 -13.25 -25.25 15.29
C GLY A 203 -14.65 -25.51 15.86
N LEU A 204 -15.56 -24.55 15.68
CA LEU A 204 -16.92 -24.50 16.20
C LEU A 204 -17.93 -24.33 15.05
N GLY A 205 -19.21 -24.24 15.37
CA GLY A 205 -20.31 -23.97 14.46
C GLY A 205 -21.15 -22.77 14.91
N ALA A 206 -22.22 -22.49 14.17
CA ALA A 206 -23.20 -21.47 14.52
C ALA A 206 -24.62 -21.89 14.17
N GLU A 207 -25.58 -21.37 14.93
CA GLU A 207 -27.00 -21.38 14.56
C GLU A 207 -27.49 -19.95 14.47
N ILE A 208 -27.79 -19.47 13.26
CA ILE A 208 -28.13 -18.09 12.95
C ILE A 208 -29.58 -17.97 12.52
N ASP A 209 -30.32 -17.05 13.13
CA ASP A 209 -31.63 -16.60 12.71
C ASP A 209 -31.52 -15.35 11.82
N LEU A 210 -31.70 -15.50 10.51
CA LEU A 210 -31.59 -14.40 9.56
C LEU A 210 -32.68 -13.35 9.72
N GLU A 211 -33.83 -13.70 10.33
CA GLU A 211 -34.91 -12.75 10.62
C GLU A 211 -34.54 -11.78 11.78
N ALA A 212 -33.59 -12.19 12.63
CA ALA A 212 -33.09 -11.36 13.70
C ALA A 212 -32.14 -10.24 13.22
N VAL A 213 -31.57 -10.37 12.03
CA VAL A 213 -30.68 -9.37 11.43
C VAL A 213 -31.45 -8.08 11.16
N HIS A 214 -30.96 -6.94 11.69
CA HIS A 214 -31.60 -5.65 11.43
C HIS A 214 -31.37 -5.21 9.96
N GLN A 215 -32.47 -4.86 9.28
CA GLN A 215 -32.53 -4.60 7.85
C GLN A 215 -33.06 -3.19 7.59
N ARG A 216 -32.49 -2.50 6.60
CA ARG A 216 -32.99 -1.17 6.14
C ARG A 216 -33.98 -1.27 4.98
N GLU A 217 -34.07 -2.42 4.32
CA GLU A 217 -34.94 -2.64 3.18
C GLU A 217 -35.97 -3.75 3.49
N PRO A 218 -37.24 -3.59 3.06
CA PRO A 218 -38.26 -4.58 3.30
C PRO A 218 -38.12 -5.77 2.34
N ASN A 219 -38.59 -6.93 2.80
CA ASN A 219 -38.71 -8.16 1.99
C ASN A 219 -37.38 -8.68 1.43
N MET A 220 -36.30 -8.54 2.18
CA MET A 220 -35.05 -9.22 1.85
C MET A 220 -35.22 -10.74 2.02
N ASN A 221 -34.65 -11.50 1.10
CA ASN A 221 -34.60 -12.96 1.21
C ASN A 221 -33.32 -13.42 1.94
N ALA A 222 -33.25 -14.72 2.24
CA ALA A 222 -32.13 -15.30 2.99
C ALA A 222 -30.76 -15.06 2.32
N LEU A 223 -30.68 -15.17 0.99
CA LEU A 223 -29.45 -14.97 0.24
C LEU A 223 -28.99 -13.50 0.30
N GLU A 224 -29.93 -12.55 0.12
CA GLU A 224 -29.64 -11.12 0.23
C GLU A 224 -29.15 -10.73 1.63
N ILE A 225 -29.70 -11.33 2.70
CA ILE A 225 -29.26 -11.04 4.08
C ILE A 225 -27.86 -11.60 4.35
N LEU A 226 -27.57 -12.81 3.84
CA LEU A 226 -26.28 -13.48 4.06
C LEU A 226 -25.14 -12.84 3.26
N LEU A 227 -25.39 -12.47 2.00
CA LEU A 227 -24.33 -12.11 1.04
C LEU A 227 -24.26 -10.61 0.72
N ALA A 228 -25.17 -9.77 1.25
CA ALA A 228 -25.04 -8.33 1.11
C ALA A 228 -23.79 -7.82 1.86
N GLU A 229 -23.01 -7.00 1.18
CA GLU A 229 -21.78 -6.44 1.71
C GLU A 229 -21.99 -4.99 2.20
N SER A 230 -23.16 -4.72 2.79
CA SER A 230 -23.45 -3.43 3.44
C SER A 230 -22.36 -3.11 4.44
N GLN A 231 -21.77 -1.93 4.28
CA GLN A 231 -20.60 -1.51 5.04
C GLN A 231 -20.94 -1.07 6.48
N GLU A 232 -19.95 -0.76 7.27
CA GLU A 232 -20.02 -0.27 8.66
C GLU A 232 -20.77 -1.25 9.58
N ARG A 233 -20.41 -2.54 9.47
CA ARG A 233 -20.94 -3.62 10.32
C ARG A 233 -19.83 -4.49 10.89
N MET A 234 -20.00 -4.91 12.14
CA MET A 234 -19.11 -5.85 12.83
C MET A 234 -19.92 -7.00 13.43
N CYS A 235 -19.39 -8.22 13.32
CA CYS A 235 -19.89 -9.40 14.01
C CYS A 235 -19.00 -9.69 15.22
N TYR A 236 -19.60 -9.72 16.40
CA TYR A 236 -18.91 -10.01 17.66
C TYR A 236 -19.40 -11.31 18.28
N GLU A 237 -18.47 -12.09 18.86
CA GLU A 237 -18.81 -13.09 19.84
C GLU A 237 -18.84 -12.45 21.22
N VAL A 238 -19.96 -12.63 21.94
CA VAL A 238 -20.23 -12.00 23.24
C VAL A 238 -20.74 -13.05 24.23
N ALA A 239 -20.31 -12.99 25.48
CA ALA A 239 -20.86 -13.83 26.54
C ALA A 239 -22.36 -13.52 26.77
N PRO A 240 -23.22 -14.53 27.03
CA PRO A 240 -24.67 -14.30 27.19
C PRO A 240 -25.06 -13.25 28.23
N GLU A 241 -24.28 -13.12 29.31
CA GLU A 241 -24.48 -12.16 30.38
C GLU A 241 -24.14 -10.72 30.00
N ASP A 242 -23.35 -10.51 28.94
CA ASP A 242 -22.86 -9.19 28.53
C ASP A 242 -23.67 -8.57 27.39
N VAL A 243 -24.59 -9.31 26.78
CA VAL A 243 -25.41 -8.88 25.63
C VAL A 243 -26.15 -7.58 25.92
N ASP A 244 -26.85 -7.48 27.05
CA ASP A 244 -27.60 -6.27 27.43
C ASP A 244 -26.67 -5.04 27.48
N ARG A 245 -25.41 -5.23 27.89
CA ARG A 245 -24.43 -4.13 27.96
C ARG A 245 -23.93 -3.72 26.56
N VAL A 246 -23.73 -4.68 25.66
CA VAL A 246 -23.40 -4.42 24.25
C VAL A 246 -24.52 -3.62 23.57
N GLU A 247 -25.79 -4.00 23.78
CA GLU A 247 -26.95 -3.28 23.26
C GLU A 247 -27.01 -1.82 23.81
N GLU A 248 -26.77 -1.61 25.10
CA GLU A 248 -26.72 -0.27 25.70
C GLU A 248 -25.61 0.61 25.08
N LEU A 249 -24.45 0.05 24.77
CA LEU A 249 -23.35 0.78 24.15
C LEU A 249 -23.67 1.08 22.69
N ALA A 250 -24.18 0.14 21.91
CA ALA A 250 -24.60 0.38 20.54
C ALA A 250 -25.66 1.50 20.46
N ASP A 251 -26.67 1.45 21.32
CA ASP A 251 -27.69 2.52 21.43
C ASP A 251 -27.07 3.89 21.76
N ARG A 252 -26.08 3.92 22.65
CA ARG A 252 -25.36 5.16 23.01
C ARG A 252 -24.69 5.84 21.83
N TYR A 253 -24.16 5.01 20.90
CA TYR A 253 -23.50 5.49 19.68
C TYR A 253 -24.46 5.57 18.48
N ASP A 254 -25.77 5.38 18.69
CA ASP A 254 -26.79 5.41 17.63
C ASP A 254 -26.50 4.40 16.50
N LEU A 255 -26.15 3.17 16.88
CA LEU A 255 -25.87 2.04 15.99
C LEU A 255 -26.93 0.96 16.18
N GLY A 256 -27.24 0.23 15.09
CA GLY A 256 -28.04 -1.00 15.18
C GLY A 256 -27.30 -2.06 15.98
N CYS A 257 -28.06 -2.87 16.72
CA CYS A 257 -27.56 -4.04 17.42
C CYS A 257 -28.56 -5.19 17.33
N SER A 258 -28.11 -6.38 16.99
CA SER A 258 -28.94 -7.57 16.89
C SER A 258 -28.20 -8.81 17.39
N VAL A 259 -28.79 -9.56 18.30
CA VAL A 259 -28.36 -10.93 18.58
C VAL A 259 -28.85 -11.81 17.45
N ILE A 260 -27.96 -12.29 16.60
CA ILE A 260 -28.30 -13.01 15.37
C ILE A 260 -28.22 -14.53 15.51
N GLY A 261 -27.59 -15.03 16.57
CA GLY A 261 -27.46 -16.47 16.78
C GLY A 261 -26.57 -16.88 17.95
N ASP A 262 -26.28 -18.13 17.98
CA ASP A 262 -25.50 -18.81 19.01
C ASP A 262 -24.30 -19.54 18.40
N VAL A 263 -23.18 -19.57 19.11
CA VAL A 263 -22.03 -20.44 18.79
C VAL A 263 -22.38 -21.88 19.18
N THR A 264 -22.15 -22.83 18.28
CA THR A 264 -22.48 -24.26 18.45
C THR A 264 -21.26 -25.17 18.22
N GLU A 265 -21.44 -26.50 18.20
CA GLU A 265 -20.31 -27.44 18.19
C GLU A 265 -19.63 -27.62 16.82
N GLU A 266 -20.39 -27.78 15.70
CA GLU A 266 -19.78 -28.20 14.42
C GLU A 266 -20.36 -27.52 13.17
N HIS A 267 -21.69 -27.49 13.00
CA HIS A 267 -22.35 -27.06 11.78
C HIS A 267 -22.61 -25.55 11.77
N PHE A 268 -22.50 -24.97 10.60
CA PHE A 268 -23.02 -23.64 10.31
C PHE A 268 -24.44 -23.78 9.78
N VAL A 269 -25.40 -23.36 10.59
CA VAL A 269 -26.82 -23.48 10.30
C VAL A 269 -27.47 -22.12 10.25
N CYS A 270 -28.22 -21.83 9.17
CA CYS A 270 -29.04 -20.62 9.08
C CYS A 270 -30.52 -20.99 8.92
N THR A 271 -31.38 -20.24 9.61
CA THR A 271 -32.85 -20.37 9.50
C THR A 271 -33.44 -19.08 8.93
N PHE A 272 -34.52 -19.24 8.15
CA PHE A 272 -35.31 -18.14 7.59
C PHE A 272 -36.76 -18.58 7.39
N ASP A 273 -37.75 -17.79 7.80
CA ASP A 273 -39.17 -18.13 7.80
C ASP A 273 -39.48 -19.47 8.53
N GLY A 274 -38.65 -19.79 9.53
CA GLY A 274 -38.76 -21.03 10.31
C GLY A 274 -38.28 -22.29 9.56
N GLU A 275 -37.66 -22.16 8.40
CA GLU A 275 -37.05 -23.25 7.64
C GLU A 275 -35.50 -23.11 7.67
N THR A 276 -34.81 -24.27 7.72
CA THR A 276 -33.35 -24.31 7.58
C THR A 276 -32.98 -24.03 6.12
N VAL A 277 -32.21 -22.95 5.86
CA VAL A 277 -31.77 -22.54 4.52
C VAL A 277 -30.31 -22.84 4.27
N VAL A 278 -29.49 -22.98 5.33
CA VAL A 278 -28.11 -23.45 5.29
C VAL A 278 -27.93 -24.48 6.40
N ASP A 279 -27.28 -25.60 6.09
CA ASP A 279 -26.83 -26.60 7.05
C ASP A 279 -25.60 -27.30 6.46
N VAL A 280 -24.43 -26.88 6.88
CA VAL A 280 -23.15 -27.33 6.32
C VAL A 280 -22.07 -27.32 7.40
N ASP A 281 -21.06 -28.16 7.23
CA ASP A 281 -19.86 -28.16 8.07
C ASP A 281 -19.15 -26.76 7.98
N ALA A 282 -18.88 -26.17 9.13
CA ALA A 282 -18.24 -24.83 9.17
C ALA A 282 -16.82 -24.84 8.57
N GLU A 283 -16.03 -25.91 8.80
CA GLU A 283 -14.70 -26.07 8.23
C GLU A 283 -14.74 -26.13 6.69
N PHE A 284 -15.80 -26.74 6.12
CA PHE A 284 -15.98 -26.74 4.66
C PHE A 284 -16.18 -25.32 4.08
N LEU A 285 -16.87 -24.44 4.79
CA LEU A 285 -17.04 -23.04 4.35
C LEU A 285 -15.76 -22.22 4.52
N GLY A 286 -15.02 -22.44 5.61
CA GLY A 286 -13.77 -21.71 5.88
C GLY A 286 -12.60 -22.14 5.00
N ASP A 287 -12.39 -23.46 4.85
CA ASP A 287 -11.17 -24.02 4.25
C ASP A 287 -11.45 -24.95 3.05
N GLY A 288 -12.72 -25.12 2.65
CA GLY A 288 -13.13 -26.07 1.61
C GLY A 288 -12.93 -25.63 0.17
N ALA A 289 -12.32 -24.46 -0.07
CA ALA A 289 -12.05 -23.97 -1.42
C ALA A 289 -11.07 -24.91 -2.15
N PRO A 290 -11.33 -25.25 -3.45
CA PRO A 290 -10.42 -26.11 -4.21
C PRO A 290 -9.08 -25.39 -4.48
N ALA A 291 -7.98 -26.13 -4.32
CA ALA A 291 -6.66 -25.69 -4.78
C ALA A 291 -6.48 -26.09 -6.25
N ASN A 292 -6.17 -25.12 -7.10
CA ASN A 292 -5.91 -25.33 -8.52
C ASN A 292 -4.40 -25.45 -8.78
N ASP A 293 -4.01 -26.38 -9.66
CA ASP A 293 -2.64 -26.52 -10.17
C ASP A 293 -2.61 -25.95 -11.61
N LEU A 294 -2.33 -24.65 -11.70
CA LEU A 294 -2.35 -23.92 -12.98
C LEU A 294 -0.97 -23.97 -13.64
N ALA A 295 -0.97 -24.01 -14.97
CA ALA A 295 0.27 -23.93 -15.76
C ALA A 295 0.85 -22.52 -15.71
N SER A 296 2.19 -22.42 -15.67
CA SER A 296 2.89 -21.12 -15.71
C SER A 296 4.04 -21.15 -16.72
N THR A 297 4.28 -20.04 -17.39
CA THR A 297 5.41 -19.82 -18.31
C THR A 297 6.34 -18.78 -17.69
N GLU A 298 7.63 -19.08 -17.57
CA GLU A 298 8.60 -18.10 -17.09
C GLU A 298 8.78 -16.98 -18.12
N PRO A 299 8.71 -15.68 -17.74
CA PRO A 299 8.93 -14.57 -18.64
C PRO A 299 10.36 -14.56 -19.22
N GLU A 300 10.48 -14.27 -20.49
CA GLU A 300 11.78 -14.15 -21.17
C GLU A 300 12.35 -12.74 -20.98
N GLN A 301 13.67 -12.63 -20.74
CA GLN A 301 14.34 -11.32 -20.68
C GLN A 301 14.47 -10.72 -22.09
N PRO A 302 14.21 -9.41 -22.24
CA PRO A 302 14.27 -8.75 -23.55
C PRO A 302 15.72 -8.59 -24.04
N GLU A 303 15.89 -8.56 -25.37
CA GLU A 303 17.15 -8.14 -25.98
C GLU A 303 17.39 -6.63 -25.76
N ARG A 304 18.66 -6.25 -25.59
CA ARG A 304 19.02 -4.85 -25.33
C ARG A 304 18.90 -3.99 -26.59
N GLU A 305 18.03 -2.99 -26.56
CA GLU A 305 17.88 -1.94 -27.57
C GLU A 305 17.66 -0.59 -26.88
N LEU A 306 18.69 0.27 -26.84
CA LEU A 306 18.63 1.56 -26.14
C LEU A 306 18.39 2.73 -27.11
N PRO A 307 17.47 3.67 -26.77
CA PRO A 307 17.28 4.89 -27.54
C PRO A 307 18.48 5.85 -27.40
N GLU A 308 18.75 6.64 -28.44
CA GLU A 308 19.71 7.73 -28.40
C GLU A 308 18.99 9.07 -28.18
N THR A 309 19.22 9.71 -27.05
CA THR A 309 18.57 10.97 -26.67
C THR A 309 19.57 12.06 -26.27
N GLY A 310 19.13 13.32 -26.32
CA GLY A 310 19.84 14.46 -25.73
C GLY A 310 19.74 14.42 -24.20
N MET A 311 20.80 14.88 -23.51
CA MET A 311 20.80 14.87 -22.03
C MET A 311 19.70 15.76 -21.42
N SER A 312 19.46 16.95 -21.97
CA SER A 312 18.39 17.86 -21.53
C SER A 312 17.01 17.27 -21.82
N GLU A 313 16.82 16.76 -23.05
CA GLU A 313 15.58 16.12 -23.48
C GLU A 313 15.22 14.93 -22.58
N ALA A 314 16.17 14.06 -22.27
CA ALA A 314 15.96 12.93 -21.39
C ALA A 314 15.63 13.36 -19.94
N TYR A 315 16.36 14.36 -19.44
CA TYR A 315 16.12 14.91 -18.10
C TYR A 315 14.71 15.52 -17.97
N GLU A 316 14.33 16.37 -18.91
CA GLU A 316 13.02 17.02 -18.91
C GLU A 316 11.88 15.99 -19.04
N ALA A 317 12.00 15.00 -19.95
CA ALA A 317 10.98 13.97 -20.13
C ALA A 317 10.83 13.08 -18.90
N VAL A 318 11.93 12.63 -18.30
CA VAL A 318 11.86 11.79 -17.10
C VAL A 318 11.28 12.56 -15.92
N LEU A 319 11.71 13.80 -15.65
CA LEU A 319 11.18 14.59 -14.53
C LEU A 319 9.71 15.01 -14.70
N SER A 320 9.25 15.15 -15.93
CA SER A 320 7.85 15.51 -16.23
C SER A 320 6.93 14.31 -16.40
N SER A 321 7.44 13.09 -16.29
CA SER A 321 6.59 11.90 -16.27
C SER A 321 5.66 11.89 -15.06
N PRO A 322 4.41 11.48 -15.20
CA PRO A 322 3.51 11.30 -14.06
C PRO A 322 4.11 10.41 -12.95
N ASN A 323 4.94 9.43 -13.28
CA ASN A 323 5.59 8.54 -12.32
C ASN A 323 6.60 9.25 -11.41
N THR A 324 7.36 10.19 -11.94
CA THR A 324 8.38 10.96 -11.18
C THR A 324 7.90 12.37 -10.81
N ALA A 325 6.72 12.79 -11.29
CA ALA A 325 6.12 14.07 -10.94
C ALA A 325 5.77 14.17 -9.45
N SER A 326 5.55 15.40 -8.96
CA SER A 326 5.06 15.64 -7.61
C SER A 326 3.68 15.00 -7.40
N LYS A 327 3.50 14.30 -6.29
CA LYS A 327 2.22 13.74 -5.86
C LYS A 327 1.45 14.68 -4.92
N GLU A 328 1.85 15.95 -4.82
CA GLU A 328 1.24 16.93 -3.92
C GLU A 328 -0.25 17.12 -4.19
N TRP A 329 -0.68 17.04 -5.46
CA TRP A 329 -2.10 17.10 -5.82
C TRP A 329 -2.92 16.02 -5.10
N VAL A 330 -2.37 14.83 -4.87
CA VAL A 330 -3.01 13.72 -4.14
C VAL A 330 -3.01 14.01 -2.64
N TYR A 331 -1.84 14.02 -2.02
CA TYR A 331 -1.75 14.04 -0.56
C TYR A 331 -2.20 15.35 0.09
N ARG A 332 -2.28 16.47 -0.65
CA ARG A 332 -2.88 17.73 -0.13
C ARG A 332 -4.37 17.61 0.19
N GLN A 333 -5.05 16.57 -0.31
CA GLN A 333 -6.45 16.29 -0.06
C GLN A 333 -6.68 15.47 1.20
N TYR A 334 -5.63 14.83 1.71
CA TYR A 334 -5.68 13.96 2.87
C TYR A 334 -5.34 14.71 4.15
N ASP A 335 -6.08 14.42 5.23
CA ASP A 335 -5.64 14.78 6.57
C ASP A 335 -4.54 13.79 7.00
N HIS A 336 -3.33 14.27 7.12
CA HIS A 336 -2.18 13.49 7.57
C HIS A 336 -1.69 13.89 8.96
N GLU A 337 -2.39 14.80 9.65
CA GLU A 337 -2.02 15.32 10.96
C GLU A 337 -2.97 14.91 12.10
N VAL A 338 -4.19 14.47 11.80
CA VAL A 338 -5.15 14.05 12.81
C VAL A 338 -4.56 12.96 13.73
N GLY A 339 -4.89 12.99 15.01
CA GLY A 339 -4.23 12.16 16.03
C GLY A 339 -2.88 12.71 16.51
N VAL A 340 -2.30 13.70 15.81
CA VAL A 340 -1.08 14.45 16.20
C VAL A 340 0.12 13.52 16.43
N ARG A 341 0.25 12.46 15.60
CA ARG A 341 1.37 11.51 15.64
C ARG A 341 2.40 11.77 14.56
N THR A 342 2.02 12.38 13.45
CA THR A 342 2.85 12.56 12.26
C THR A 342 3.95 13.59 12.51
N ALA A 343 5.19 13.15 12.42
CA ALA A 343 6.39 13.98 12.51
C ALA A 343 6.96 14.29 11.12
N THR A 344 7.01 13.27 10.23
CA THR A 344 7.30 13.41 8.80
C THR A 344 6.06 12.96 8.05
N GLY A 345 5.47 13.84 7.25
CA GLY A 345 4.26 13.56 6.46
C GLY A 345 4.57 13.06 5.06
N PRO A 346 3.54 12.96 4.18
CA PRO A 346 3.71 12.56 2.79
C PRO A 346 4.57 13.56 2.01
N GLY A 347 5.21 13.06 0.94
CA GLY A 347 6.15 13.83 0.11
C GLY A 347 7.61 13.68 0.52
N ASP A 348 7.91 12.79 1.46
CA ASP A 348 9.24 12.34 1.84
C ASP A 348 9.35 10.81 1.60
N ASP A 349 10.53 10.17 1.74
CA ASP A 349 10.76 8.77 1.40
C ASP A 349 9.88 7.81 2.22
N ALA A 350 9.67 8.11 3.50
CA ALA A 350 8.75 7.41 4.37
C ALA A 350 8.10 8.38 5.37
N ALA A 351 6.86 8.11 5.73
CA ALA A 351 6.22 8.81 6.84
C ALA A 351 6.85 8.38 8.17
N VAL A 352 6.96 9.30 9.14
CA VAL A 352 7.42 8.99 10.49
C VAL A 352 6.39 9.49 11.50
N LEU A 353 5.90 8.58 12.33
CA LEU A 353 4.91 8.84 13.37
C LEU A 353 5.49 8.62 14.77
N ALA A 354 4.97 9.36 15.75
CA ALA A 354 5.25 9.11 17.16
C ALA A 354 4.45 7.90 17.68
N LEU A 355 5.11 6.80 17.93
CA LEU A 355 4.54 5.64 18.64
C LEU A 355 4.69 5.87 20.15
N ARG A 356 3.76 6.65 20.72
CA ARG A 356 3.82 7.13 22.10
C ARG A 356 3.78 6.01 23.12
N GLU A 357 3.10 4.93 22.80
CA GLU A 357 2.92 3.74 23.62
C GLU A 357 4.24 2.96 23.81
N ALA A 358 5.18 3.11 22.89
CA ALA A 358 6.50 2.48 22.93
C ALA A 358 7.67 3.48 23.04
N ASP A 359 7.38 4.80 23.11
CA ASP A 359 8.36 5.90 23.19
C ASP A 359 9.42 5.84 22.06
N CYS A 360 8.95 5.62 20.82
CA CYS A 360 9.81 5.53 19.64
C CYS A 360 9.14 6.15 18.40
N GLY A 361 9.88 6.24 17.29
CA GLY A 361 9.34 6.58 15.98
C GLY A 361 8.91 5.32 15.21
N LEU A 362 7.78 5.40 14.52
CA LEU A 362 7.28 4.40 13.59
C LEU A 362 7.39 4.97 12.17
N ALA A 363 8.19 4.34 11.32
CA ALA A 363 8.32 4.72 9.92
C ALA A 363 7.48 3.80 9.03
N LEU A 364 6.86 4.36 7.99
CA LEU A 364 5.94 3.67 7.09
C LEU A 364 6.26 4.02 5.63
N SER A 365 6.36 3.00 4.77
CA SER A 365 6.51 3.11 3.32
C SER A 365 5.58 2.12 2.63
N ALA A 366 5.02 2.48 1.47
CA ALA A 366 4.22 1.58 0.65
C ALA A 366 4.33 1.92 -0.82
N GLY A 367 4.41 0.89 -1.66
CA GLY A 367 4.39 1.06 -3.12
C GLY A 367 4.88 -0.15 -3.90
N ALA A 368 4.77 -0.03 -5.22
CA ALA A 368 5.41 -0.87 -6.23
C ALA A 368 5.64 -0.04 -7.49
N ASP A 369 6.54 -0.50 -8.36
CA ASP A 369 6.77 0.09 -9.68
C ASP A 369 6.31 -0.89 -10.78
N PRO A 370 5.25 -0.55 -11.54
CA PRO A 370 4.74 -1.40 -12.61
C PRO A 370 5.73 -1.57 -13.77
N ASN A 371 6.56 -0.58 -14.08
CA ASN A 371 7.58 -0.69 -15.11
C ASN A 371 8.64 -1.75 -14.75
N TRP A 372 8.99 -1.86 -13.45
CA TRP A 372 9.95 -2.85 -12.99
C TRP A 372 9.42 -4.27 -13.14
N THR A 373 8.17 -4.49 -12.74
CA THR A 373 7.55 -5.82 -12.74
C THR A 373 7.02 -6.23 -14.11
N ASP A 374 6.68 -5.29 -15.00
CA ASP A 374 6.44 -5.57 -16.40
C ASP A 374 7.72 -6.04 -17.11
N ALA A 375 8.84 -5.33 -16.90
CA ALA A 375 10.13 -5.70 -17.49
C ALA A 375 10.71 -7.02 -16.93
N ALA A 376 10.53 -7.30 -15.64
CA ALA A 376 11.08 -8.47 -14.97
C ALA A 376 10.30 -8.78 -13.68
N PRO A 377 9.25 -9.60 -13.72
CA PRO A 377 8.38 -9.81 -12.55
C PRO A 377 9.12 -10.23 -11.27
N TYR A 378 10.03 -11.21 -11.36
CA TYR A 378 10.79 -11.70 -10.20
C TYR A 378 11.79 -10.66 -9.67
N ASP A 379 12.67 -10.11 -10.52
CA ASP A 379 13.68 -9.15 -10.10
C ASP A 379 13.06 -7.78 -9.76
N GLY A 380 11.98 -7.39 -10.47
CA GLY A 380 11.20 -6.19 -10.17
C GLY A 380 10.53 -6.24 -8.79
N ALA A 381 9.94 -7.37 -8.43
CA ALA A 381 9.36 -7.57 -7.09
C ALA A 381 10.43 -7.56 -5.99
N ARG A 382 11.60 -8.14 -6.25
CA ARG A 382 12.76 -8.03 -5.35
C ARG A 382 13.17 -6.57 -5.16
N ALA A 383 13.15 -5.80 -6.23
CA ALA A 383 13.46 -4.37 -6.18
C ALA A 383 12.40 -3.61 -5.38
N VAL A 384 11.11 -3.92 -5.51
CA VAL A 384 10.02 -3.33 -4.71
C VAL A 384 10.23 -3.55 -3.21
N ALA A 385 10.60 -4.76 -2.79
CA ALA A 385 10.87 -5.03 -1.38
C ALA A 385 12.11 -4.26 -0.86
N LEU A 386 13.16 -4.21 -1.67
CA LEU A 386 14.37 -3.46 -1.32
C LEU A 386 14.13 -1.95 -1.30
N GLU A 387 13.29 -1.43 -2.20
CA GLU A 387 12.89 -0.02 -2.26
C GLU A 387 12.18 0.41 -0.98
N ASN A 388 11.13 -0.31 -0.56
CA ASN A 388 10.42 0.01 0.68
C ASN A 388 11.36 -0.04 1.90
N ALA A 389 12.26 -1.01 1.96
CA ALA A 389 13.27 -1.08 3.04
C ALA A 389 14.28 0.06 2.96
N THR A 390 14.64 0.52 1.74
CA THR A 390 15.55 1.66 1.54
C THR A 390 14.92 2.97 2.00
N ASN A 391 13.62 3.17 1.71
CA ASN A 391 12.85 4.31 2.17
C ASN A 391 12.83 4.41 3.70
N LEU A 392 12.60 3.29 4.39
CA LEU A 392 12.70 3.23 5.85
C LEU A 392 14.12 3.55 6.34
N ALA A 393 15.14 2.99 5.69
CA ALA A 393 16.54 3.22 6.05
C ALA A 393 16.98 4.67 5.82
N ALA A 394 16.46 5.36 4.77
CA ALA A 394 16.68 6.79 4.53
C ALA A 394 16.10 7.67 5.65
N LYS A 395 15.14 7.18 6.41
CA LYS A 395 14.64 7.81 7.66
C LYS A 395 15.25 7.21 8.92
N GLY A 396 16.27 6.37 8.80
CA GLY A 396 17.00 5.78 9.93
C GLY A 396 16.21 4.68 10.67
N ALA A 397 15.13 4.18 10.08
CA ALA A 397 14.29 3.15 10.68
C ALA A 397 14.76 1.73 10.31
N GLU A 398 14.61 0.81 11.25
CA GLU A 398 14.82 -0.63 11.06
C GLU A 398 13.53 -1.29 10.65
N PRO A 399 13.46 -1.98 9.49
CA PRO A 399 12.28 -2.73 9.07
C PRO A 399 11.86 -3.74 10.14
N LEU A 400 10.56 -3.83 10.39
CA LEU A 400 9.99 -4.72 11.42
C LEU A 400 9.05 -5.76 10.82
N ALA A 401 8.17 -5.37 9.91
CA ALA A 401 7.21 -6.25 9.25
C ALA A 401 6.70 -5.62 7.95
N ALA A 402 6.14 -6.45 7.09
CA ALA A 402 5.50 -6.04 5.86
C ALA A 402 4.13 -6.71 5.68
N VAL A 403 3.28 -6.10 4.84
CA VAL A 403 2.08 -6.69 4.27
C VAL A 403 2.09 -6.46 2.77
N ASP A 404 1.54 -7.39 2.00
CA ASP A 404 1.51 -7.31 0.54
C ASP A 404 0.08 -7.27 -0.01
N CYS A 405 -0.09 -6.60 -1.15
CA CYS A 405 -1.27 -6.72 -1.98
C CYS A 405 -0.82 -7.14 -3.38
N LEU A 406 -1.06 -8.40 -3.71
CA LEU A 406 -0.61 -9.02 -4.94
C LEU A 406 -1.69 -8.90 -6.00
N ASN A 407 -1.46 -8.08 -7.02
CA ASN A 407 -2.41 -7.83 -8.09
C ASN A 407 -1.90 -8.49 -9.38
N GLY A 408 -2.76 -9.23 -10.06
CA GLY A 408 -2.46 -9.91 -11.31
C GLY A 408 -3.68 -10.05 -12.21
N GLY A 409 -3.44 -10.30 -13.49
CA GLY A 409 -4.47 -10.60 -14.47
C GLY A 409 -5.03 -12.01 -14.30
N ASN A 410 -5.67 -12.51 -15.35
CA ASN A 410 -6.32 -13.81 -15.36
C ASN A 410 -5.31 -14.96 -15.18
N PRO A 411 -5.36 -15.71 -14.06
CA PRO A 411 -4.40 -16.77 -13.75
C PRO A 411 -4.57 -18.02 -14.61
N GLU A 412 -5.63 -18.13 -15.41
CA GLU A 412 -5.82 -19.24 -16.34
C GLU A 412 -4.94 -19.11 -17.59
N ASP A 413 -4.41 -17.90 -17.87
CA ASP A 413 -3.38 -17.68 -18.89
C ASP A 413 -2.00 -18.01 -18.31
N PRO A 414 -1.24 -18.96 -18.91
CA PRO A 414 0.05 -19.39 -18.38
C PRO A 414 1.13 -18.31 -18.33
N ASP A 415 1.11 -17.33 -19.24
CA ASP A 415 2.11 -16.25 -19.29
C ASP A 415 1.79 -15.23 -18.19
N THR A 416 0.53 -14.85 -18.03
CA THR A 416 0.03 -13.98 -16.96
C THR A 416 0.29 -14.60 -15.58
N TYR A 417 -0.02 -15.89 -15.41
CA TYR A 417 0.25 -16.60 -14.14
C TYR A 417 1.75 -16.76 -13.86
N GLY A 418 2.57 -16.89 -14.90
CA GLY A 418 4.04 -16.91 -14.77
C GLY A 418 4.60 -15.61 -14.23
N GLY A 419 4.09 -14.47 -14.70
CA GLY A 419 4.42 -13.14 -14.17
C GLY A 419 3.99 -12.98 -12.72
N PHE A 420 2.74 -13.36 -12.41
CA PHE A 420 2.20 -13.32 -11.03
C PHE A 420 3.02 -14.18 -10.07
N ARG A 421 3.36 -15.42 -10.46
CA ARG A 421 4.23 -16.28 -9.66
C ARG A 421 5.61 -15.65 -9.43
N GLY A 422 6.16 -15.00 -10.48
CA GLY A 422 7.44 -14.27 -10.37
C GLY A 422 7.42 -13.21 -9.27
N ILE A 423 6.35 -12.42 -9.16
CA ILE A 423 6.26 -11.38 -8.13
C ILE A 423 6.14 -11.97 -6.71
N VAL A 424 5.41 -13.08 -6.55
CA VAL A 424 5.30 -13.78 -5.27
C VAL A 424 6.68 -14.29 -4.80
N ASP A 425 7.37 -15.02 -5.68
CA ASP A 425 8.68 -15.60 -5.38
C ASP A 425 9.72 -14.49 -5.10
N GLY A 426 9.70 -13.39 -5.87
CA GLY A 426 10.62 -12.26 -5.70
C GLY A 426 10.45 -11.52 -4.37
N LEU A 427 9.20 -11.21 -3.97
CA LEU A 427 8.92 -10.62 -2.65
C LEU A 427 9.37 -11.53 -1.52
N ALA A 428 8.99 -12.82 -1.60
CA ALA A 428 9.29 -13.80 -0.56
C ALA A 428 10.81 -13.93 -0.35
N ASP A 429 11.60 -14.05 -1.42
CA ASP A 429 13.05 -14.19 -1.34
C ASP A 429 13.72 -12.95 -0.74
N THR A 430 13.28 -11.74 -1.12
CA THR A 430 13.90 -10.51 -0.60
C THR A 430 13.47 -10.21 0.83
N CYS A 431 12.20 -10.37 1.18
CA CYS A 431 11.74 -10.23 2.57
C CYS A 431 12.46 -11.23 3.50
N ALA A 432 12.65 -12.47 3.05
CA ALA A 432 13.44 -13.46 3.80
C ALA A 432 14.92 -13.06 3.91
N GLN A 433 15.53 -12.50 2.86
CA GLN A 433 16.92 -12.01 2.90
C GLN A 433 17.10 -10.85 3.87
N LEU A 434 16.11 -9.96 3.97
CA LEU A 434 16.11 -8.80 4.86
C LEU A 434 15.65 -9.12 6.29
N ASP A 435 15.25 -10.36 6.58
CA ASP A 435 14.66 -10.81 7.86
C ASP A 435 13.39 -9.99 8.22
N VAL A 436 12.59 -9.65 7.21
CA VAL A 436 11.32 -8.92 7.35
C VAL A 436 10.16 -9.88 7.13
N PRO A 437 9.41 -10.24 8.18
CA PRO A 437 8.25 -11.12 8.01
C PRO A 437 7.11 -10.40 7.27
N VAL A 438 6.51 -11.09 6.29
CA VAL A 438 5.22 -10.70 5.72
C VAL A 438 4.13 -11.26 6.63
N VAL A 439 3.39 -10.39 7.30
CA VAL A 439 2.45 -10.77 8.39
C VAL A 439 1.00 -10.85 7.95
N GLY A 440 0.70 -10.42 6.73
CA GLY A 440 -0.62 -10.46 6.13
C GLY A 440 -0.58 -9.99 4.70
N GLY A 441 -1.71 -10.07 4.01
CA GLY A 441 -1.79 -9.61 2.63
C GLY A 441 -3.15 -9.87 2.02
N ASN A 442 -3.28 -9.42 0.76
CA ASN A 442 -4.44 -9.58 -0.08
C ASN A 442 -4.01 -10.04 -1.48
N VAL A 443 -4.83 -10.85 -2.14
CA VAL A 443 -4.63 -11.26 -3.53
C VAL A 443 -5.82 -10.80 -4.37
N SER A 444 -5.54 -10.04 -5.44
CA SER A 444 -6.51 -9.62 -6.44
C SER A 444 -6.10 -10.15 -7.81
N LEU A 445 -6.90 -11.04 -8.38
CA LEU A 445 -6.69 -11.64 -9.70
C LEU A 445 -7.81 -11.20 -10.67
N TYR A 446 -7.70 -11.61 -11.93
CA TYR A 446 -8.62 -11.21 -12.99
C TYR A 446 -8.65 -9.69 -13.23
N ASN A 447 -7.53 -9.01 -12.97
CA ASN A 447 -7.37 -7.60 -13.32
C ASN A 447 -7.00 -7.49 -14.81
N ASP A 448 -7.96 -7.80 -15.65
CA ASP A 448 -7.89 -7.72 -17.11
C ASP A 448 -8.94 -6.73 -17.62
N SER A 449 -8.62 -6.05 -18.70
CA SER A 449 -9.52 -5.14 -19.39
C SER A 449 -9.48 -5.40 -20.89
N ALA A 450 -10.21 -4.60 -21.67
CA ALA A 450 -10.12 -4.65 -23.13
C ALA A 450 -8.70 -4.39 -23.68
N SER A 451 -7.81 -3.81 -22.87
CA SER A 451 -6.38 -3.58 -23.21
C SER A 451 -5.49 -4.79 -22.92
N GLY A 452 -5.97 -5.77 -22.17
CA GLY A 452 -5.22 -6.96 -21.73
C GLY A 452 -5.05 -7.00 -20.21
N PRO A 453 -4.19 -7.93 -19.71
CA PRO A 453 -3.88 -8.01 -18.29
C PRO A 453 -3.02 -6.82 -17.83
N ILE A 454 -3.17 -6.45 -16.56
CA ILE A 454 -2.28 -5.48 -15.91
C ILE A 454 -0.86 -6.05 -15.77
N PRO A 455 0.19 -5.22 -15.63
CA PRO A 455 1.48 -5.68 -15.12
C PRO A 455 1.29 -6.37 -13.77
N PRO A 456 1.96 -7.50 -13.48
CA PRO A 456 1.87 -8.11 -12.16
C PRO A 456 2.41 -7.14 -11.11
N THR A 457 1.54 -6.68 -10.19
CA THR A 457 1.82 -5.54 -9.31
C THR A 457 1.83 -5.98 -7.84
N PRO A 458 3.04 -6.16 -7.25
CA PRO A 458 3.20 -6.57 -5.85
C PRO A 458 3.29 -5.34 -4.94
N THR A 459 2.18 -4.68 -4.67
CA THR A 459 2.18 -3.59 -3.69
C THR A 459 2.63 -4.11 -2.34
N LEU A 460 3.73 -3.55 -1.83
CA LEU A 460 4.26 -3.88 -0.51
C LEU A 460 4.14 -2.66 0.39
N ALA A 461 3.54 -2.82 1.55
CA ALA A 461 3.62 -1.84 2.62
C ALA A 461 4.54 -2.39 3.72
N MET A 462 5.47 -1.56 4.18
CA MET A 462 6.48 -1.94 5.18
C MET A 462 6.50 -0.92 6.32
N LEU A 463 6.57 -1.42 7.54
CA LEU A 463 6.77 -0.60 8.72
C LEU A 463 8.11 -0.91 9.38
N GLY A 464 8.66 0.10 10.03
CA GLY A 464 9.91 -0.03 10.78
C GLY A 464 9.95 0.91 11.98
N THR A 465 10.88 0.69 12.88
CA THR A 465 11.03 1.50 14.09
C THR A 465 12.36 2.25 14.12
N ARG A 466 12.36 3.40 14.77
CA ARG A 466 13.53 4.21 15.04
C ARG A 466 13.50 4.76 16.47
N PRO A 467 14.67 5.18 17.03
CA PRO A 467 14.73 5.60 18.44
C PRO A 467 13.85 6.79 18.81
N ASP A 468 13.61 7.72 17.88
CA ASP A 468 12.85 8.94 18.06
C ASP A 468 12.12 9.34 16.76
N VAL A 469 11.54 10.53 16.70
CA VAL A 469 10.82 11.04 15.53
C VAL A 469 11.63 12.03 14.67
N ASP A 470 12.87 12.33 15.04
CA ASP A 470 13.69 13.36 14.40
C ASP A 470 14.45 12.79 13.17
N ALA A 471 13.71 12.39 12.13
CA ALA A 471 14.27 11.92 10.87
C ALA A 471 14.80 13.09 10.01
N PRO A 472 15.91 12.91 9.26
CA PRO A 472 16.33 13.90 8.30
C PRO A 472 15.31 14.02 7.15
N SER A 473 15.08 15.24 6.68
CA SER A 473 14.27 15.49 5.49
C SER A 473 15.02 15.04 4.23
N SER A 474 14.27 14.75 3.16
CA SER A 474 14.83 14.56 1.82
C SER A 474 15.36 15.87 1.20
N GLN A 475 14.94 17.04 1.69
CA GLN A 475 15.32 18.34 1.15
C GLN A 475 16.65 18.86 1.69
N LEU A 476 17.50 19.42 0.80
CA LEU A 476 18.79 20.00 1.14
C LEU A 476 18.68 21.21 2.09
N THR A 477 19.68 21.35 2.96
CA THR A 477 19.82 22.48 3.87
C THR A 477 20.72 23.60 3.32
N GLY A 478 21.43 23.36 2.21
CA GLY A 478 22.24 24.33 1.52
C GLY A 478 23.69 24.44 2.02
N ASN A 479 24.21 23.42 2.73
CA ASN A 479 25.56 23.49 3.28
C ASN A 479 26.26 22.14 3.41
N GLY A 480 27.21 21.85 2.56
CA GLY A 480 28.04 20.65 2.70
C GLY A 480 28.31 19.91 1.40
N TYR A 481 28.32 18.61 1.51
CA TYR A 481 28.66 17.69 0.44
C TYR A 481 27.59 16.61 0.35
N LEU A 482 27.44 16.05 -0.84
CA LEU A 482 26.60 14.88 -1.08
C LEU A 482 27.46 13.62 -1.07
N VAL A 483 27.05 12.66 -0.28
CA VAL A 483 27.64 11.32 -0.27
C VAL A 483 26.52 10.32 -0.59
N LEU A 484 26.74 9.50 -1.61
CA LEU A 484 25.90 8.35 -1.91
C LEU A 484 26.46 7.13 -1.19
N VAL A 485 25.59 6.38 -0.53
CA VAL A 485 25.84 5.08 0.04
C VAL A 485 25.06 4.04 -0.78
N GLY A 486 25.72 2.99 -1.24
CA GLY A 486 25.18 1.96 -2.14
C GLY A 486 25.88 1.94 -3.50
N ASP A 487 25.44 1.06 -4.37
CA ASP A 487 26.04 0.84 -5.69
C ASP A 487 25.82 2.00 -6.66
N LEU A 488 26.79 2.30 -7.50
CA LEU A 488 26.70 3.34 -8.52
C LEU A 488 27.38 2.93 -9.83
N VAL A 489 26.68 3.11 -10.94
CA VAL A 489 27.20 2.84 -12.30
C VAL A 489 28.53 3.58 -12.57
N ALA A 490 28.67 4.82 -12.12
CA ALA A 490 29.88 5.63 -12.30
C ALA A 490 31.14 5.02 -11.68
N THR A 491 31.00 4.25 -10.61
CA THR A 491 32.12 3.55 -9.94
C THR A 491 32.37 2.15 -10.52
N GLY A 492 31.43 1.65 -11.35
CA GLY A 492 31.48 0.30 -11.91
C GLY A 492 31.05 -0.80 -10.94
N ASN A 493 30.41 -0.46 -9.82
CA ASN A 493 29.85 -1.40 -8.86
C ASN A 493 28.44 -1.85 -9.26
N ALA A 494 27.64 -0.97 -9.88
CA ALA A 494 26.33 -1.31 -10.43
C ALA A 494 26.42 -1.76 -11.89
N ASP A 495 25.58 -2.69 -12.28
CA ASP A 495 25.42 -3.13 -13.69
C ASP A 495 24.65 -2.04 -14.48
N PRO A 496 25.21 -1.50 -15.57
CA PRO A 496 24.63 -0.39 -16.30
C PRO A 496 23.45 -0.81 -17.19
N LYS A 497 22.37 -1.31 -16.59
CA LYS A 497 21.14 -1.70 -17.26
C LYS A 497 20.01 -0.72 -16.95
N LEU A 498 19.06 -0.60 -17.88
CA LEU A 498 17.95 0.34 -17.83
C LEU A 498 16.57 -0.35 -17.89
N GLY A 499 16.52 -1.71 -17.86
CA GLY A 499 15.24 -2.43 -17.89
C GLY A 499 14.31 -1.98 -16.78
N GLY A 500 13.06 -1.68 -17.10
CA GLY A 500 12.06 -1.16 -16.18
C GLY A 500 12.20 0.33 -15.81
N SER A 501 13.21 1.04 -16.36
CA SER A 501 13.40 2.45 -16.00
C SER A 501 12.39 3.37 -16.67
N GLU A 502 12.07 4.46 -15.99
CA GLU A 502 11.25 5.54 -16.53
C GLU A 502 11.83 6.13 -17.83
N TYR A 503 13.16 6.11 -17.97
CA TYR A 503 13.80 6.51 -19.20
C TYR A 503 13.37 5.66 -20.41
N LEU A 504 13.28 4.33 -20.26
CA LEU A 504 12.80 3.46 -21.34
C LEU A 504 11.28 3.60 -21.52
N ALA A 505 10.51 3.81 -20.47
CA ALA A 505 9.08 4.08 -20.58
C ALA A 505 8.80 5.34 -21.41
N GLN A 506 9.62 6.40 -21.28
CA GLN A 506 9.45 7.64 -22.04
C GLN A 506 9.95 7.57 -23.49
N PHE A 507 11.01 6.84 -23.78
CA PHE A 507 11.66 6.88 -25.09
C PHE A 507 11.55 5.58 -25.87
N GLY A 508 10.97 4.54 -25.28
CA GLY A 508 10.94 3.19 -25.83
C GLY A 508 12.30 2.50 -25.76
N GLY A 509 12.36 1.29 -26.27
CA GLY A 509 13.52 0.42 -26.21
C GLY A 509 13.35 -0.69 -25.18
N SER A 510 14.38 -1.49 -25.00
CA SER A 510 14.37 -2.62 -24.05
C SER A 510 15.77 -2.88 -23.51
N ASP A 511 15.84 -3.38 -22.30
CA ASP A 511 17.07 -3.84 -21.63
C ASP A 511 16.69 -4.85 -20.54
N ALA A 512 17.65 -5.66 -20.12
CA ALA A 512 17.47 -6.48 -18.92
C ALA A 512 17.35 -5.61 -17.67
N PHE A 513 16.66 -6.10 -16.66
CA PHE A 513 16.53 -5.43 -15.37
C PHE A 513 17.90 -5.34 -14.65
N PRO A 514 18.19 -4.28 -13.88
CA PRO A 514 19.41 -4.14 -13.11
C PRO A 514 19.61 -5.28 -12.10
N THR A 515 20.86 -5.72 -11.96
CA THR A 515 21.21 -6.69 -10.91
C THR A 515 21.16 -6.00 -9.55
N LEU A 516 20.40 -6.55 -8.60
CA LEU A 516 20.31 -6.02 -7.24
C LEU A 516 21.58 -6.31 -6.43
N PRO A 517 21.86 -5.55 -5.35
CA PRO A 517 23.00 -5.78 -4.47
C PRO A 517 23.00 -7.20 -3.90
N GLU A 518 24.20 -7.81 -3.77
CA GLU A 518 24.33 -9.15 -3.20
C GLU A 518 24.07 -9.18 -1.67
N ASN A 519 24.40 -8.09 -0.96
CA ASN A 519 24.27 -7.96 0.49
C ASN A 519 23.43 -6.71 0.85
N PRO A 520 22.14 -6.70 0.52
CA PRO A 520 21.28 -5.53 0.76
C PRO A 520 21.11 -5.23 2.26
N ASP A 521 21.11 -6.23 3.13
CA ASP A 521 21.04 -6.11 4.58
C ASP A 521 22.22 -5.29 5.16
N GLU A 522 23.45 -5.55 4.74
CA GLU A 522 24.64 -4.79 5.17
C GLU A 522 24.59 -3.33 4.66
N ILE A 523 24.09 -3.12 3.43
CA ILE A 523 23.92 -1.79 2.86
C ILE A 523 22.87 -1.00 3.66
N LEU A 524 21.70 -1.57 3.92
CA LEU A 524 20.63 -0.93 4.67
C LEU A 524 21.03 -0.64 6.12
N GLU A 525 21.73 -1.57 6.80
CA GLU A 525 22.27 -1.33 8.14
C GLU A 525 23.27 -0.15 8.12
N THR A 526 24.14 -0.09 7.12
CA THR A 526 25.08 1.01 6.95
C THR A 526 24.37 2.33 6.73
N ILE A 527 23.35 2.38 5.84
CA ILE A 527 22.53 3.57 5.60
C ILE A 527 21.89 4.03 6.91
N ARG A 528 21.23 3.15 7.64
CA ARG A 528 20.59 3.49 8.94
C ARG A 528 21.58 4.08 9.93
N ASN A 529 22.76 3.47 10.05
CA ASN A 529 23.81 3.94 10.97
C ASN A 529 24.32 5.33 10.58
N VAL A 530 24.47 5.60 9.28
CA VAL A 530 24.87 6.91 8.75
C VAL A 530 23.77 7.94 8.99
N VAL A 531 22.53 7.63 8.63
CA VAL A 531 21.37 8.53 8.74
C VAL A 531 21.05 8.89 10.20
N ASN A 532 21.20 7.96 11.13
CA ASN A 532 21.00 8.20 12.57
C ASN A 532 22.17 8.93 13.24
N SER A 533 23.22 9.31 12.50
CA SER A 533 24.32 10.10 13.05
C SER A 533 24.00 11.59 13.04
N ASP A 534 24.56 12.36 14.00
CA ASP A 534 24.49 13.83 14.03
C ASP A 534 25.24 14.51 12.85
N LEU A 535 25.73 13.73 11.88
CA LEU A 535 26.51 14.19 10.74
C LEU A 535 25.65 14.45 9.49
N VAL A 536 24.44 13.92 9.44
CA VAL A 536 23.52 14.01 8.29
C VAL A 536 22.52 15.14 8.52
N THR A 537 22.35 15.97 7.50
CA THR A 537 21.41 17.11 7.52
C THR A 537 20.22 16.90 6.58
N ALA A 538 20.38 16.07 5.55
CA ALA A 538 19.31 15.59 4.67
C ALA A 538 19.66 14.18 4.18
N ALA A 539 18.63 13.36 3.89
CA ALA A 539 18.78 12.03 3.33
C ALA A 539 17.63 11.73 2.37
N HIS A 540 17.95 11.14 1.22
CA HIS A 540 16.98 10.79 0.18
C HIS A 540 17.43 9.53 -0.55
N ASP A 541 16.48 8.62 -0.84
CA ASP A 541 16.74 7.42 -1.61
C ASP A 541 17.03 7.70 -3.09
N VAL A 542 17.49 6.71 -3.82
CA VAL A 542 17.70 6.78 -5.28
C VAL A 542 17.07 5.57 -5.94
N SER A 543 15.90 5.77 -6.55
CA SER A 543 15.10 4.73 -7.21
C SER A 543 14.51 5.23 -8.52
N HIS A 544 13.25 5.62 -8.55
CA HIS A 544 12.50 6.02 -9.74
C HIS A 544 13.13 7.21 -10.46
N GLY A 545 13.33 7.09 -11.78
CA GLY A 545 14.02 8.12 -12.59
C GLY A 545 15.51 8.25 -12.29
N GLY A 546 16.07 7.38 -11.45
CA GLY A 546 17.48 7.28 -11.11
C GLY A 546 18.03 8.49 -10.35
N ILE A 547 19.36 8.61 -10.34
CA ILE A 547 20.06 9.66 -9.58
C ILE A 547 19.74 11.09 -10.06
N ALA A 548 19.34 11.26 -11.32
CA ALA A 548 18.97 12.57 -11.86
C ALA A 548 17.68 13.09 -11.20
N THR A 549 16.70 12.24 -11.00
CA THR A 549 15.44 12.57 -10.32
C THR A 549 15.68 12.81 -8.83
N ALA A 550 16.33 11.89 -8.13
CA ALA A 550 16.61 12.03 -6.70
C ALA A 550 17.36 13.33 -6.36
N LEU A 551 18.38 13.69 -7.13
CA LEU A 551 19.09 14.95 -6.94
C LEU A 551 18.22 16.19 -7.19
N SER A 552 17.24 16.09 -8.09
CA SER A 552 16.32 17.20 -8.40
C SER A 552 15.26 17.38 -7.30
N GLU A 553 14.81 16.28 -6.69
CA GLU A 553 13.86 16.27 -5.58
C GLU A 553 14.44 16.88 -4.30
N MET A 554 15.74 16.73 -4.10
CA MET A 554 16.44 17.29 -2.94
C MET A 554 16.55 18.81 -2.96
N VAL A 555 16.50 19.47 -4.14
CA VAL A 555 16.75 20.91 -4.28
C VAL A 555 15.58 21.75 -3.80
N THR A 556 15.89 22.86 -3.13
CA THR A 556 14.92 23.85 -2.68
C THR A 556 15.27 25.24 -3.25
N PRO A 557 14.40 26.24 -3.19
CA PRO A 557 14.74 27.61 -3.61
C PRO A 557 16.00 28.20 -2.90
N ASP A 558 16.30 27.72 -1.69
CA ASP A 558 17.39 28.19 -0.85
C ASP A 558 18.62 27.25 -0.85
N ALA A 559 18.51 26.07 -1.48
CA ALA A 559 19.59 25.08 -1.50
C ALA A 559 19.69 24.38 -2.86
N GLY A 560 20.89 24.43 -3.43
CA GLY A 560 21.23 23.85 -4.72
C GLY A 560 22.41 22.88 -4.62
N LEU A 561 22.77 22.24 -5.75
CA LEU A 561 23.83 21.25 -5.81
C LEU A 561 24.60 21.29 -7.14
N THR A 562 25.84 20.78 -7.09
CA THR A 562 26.64 20.50 -8.30
C THR A 562 27.21 19.09 -8.21
N VAL A 563 26.84 18.24 -9.17
CA VAL A 563 27.26 16.82 -9.26
C VAL A 563 27.86 16.51 -10.62
N GLY A 564 28.94 15.72 -10.62
CA GLY A 564 29.63 15.28 -11.84
C GLY A 564 29.88 13.79 -11.88
N LEU A 565 29.25 13.09 -12.82
CA LEU A 565 29.41 11.66 -13.03
C LEU A 565 30.30 11.38 -14.25
N GLN A 566 31.27 10.49 -14.09
CA GLN A 566 32.18 10.05 -15.14
C GLN A 566 32.29 8.54 -15.09
N GLY A 567 32.23 7.87 -16.24
CA GLY A 567 32.32 6.43 -16.30
C GLY A 567 32.37 5.91 -17.74
N SER A 568 32.46 4.60 -17.90
CA SER A 568 32.43 3.92 -19.20
C SER A 568 31.01 3.78 -19.77
N ALA A 569 30.00 3.89 -18.92
CA ALA A 569 28.59 3.80 -19.28
C ALA A 569 28.11 5.05 -20.06
N SER A 570 27.00 4.91 -20.77
CA SER A 570 26.34 6.04 -21.44
C SER A 570 25.82 7.07 -20.43
N ARG A 571 25.45 8.26 -20.92
CA ARG A 571 24.85 9.29 -20.05
C ARG A 571 23.50 8.86 -19.49
N ALA A 572 22.71 8.15 -20.28
CA ALA A 572 21.43 7.62 -19.84
C ALA A 572 21.62 6.63 -18.68
N GLU A 573 22.54 5.69 -18.82
CA GLU A 573 22.86 4.73 -17.76
C GLU A 573 23.43 5.39 -16.48
N LEU A 574 24.20 6.46 -16.61
CA LEU A 574 24.74 7.19 -15.46
C LEU A 574 23.68 7.97 -14.68
N LEU A 575 22.63 8.45 -15.35
CA LEU A 575 21.64 9.37 -14.79
C LEU A 575 20.32 8.69 -14.42
N PHE A 576 19.88 7.73 -15.23
CA PHE A 576 18.53 7.15 -15.15
C PHE A 576 18.51 5.64 -14.82
N HIS A 577 19.64 5.11 -14.35
CA HIS A 577 19.69 3.73 -13.84
C HIS A 577 18.90 3.66 -12.53
N GLU A 578 17.93 2.77 -12.50
CA GLU A 578 17.03 2.55 -11.36
C GLU A 578 17.36 1.24 -10.67
N GLN A 579 18.06 1.33 -9.56
CA GLN A 579 18.39 0.21 -8.68
C GLN A 579 18.18 0.71 -7.25
N PRO A 580 17.27 0.12 -6.47
CA PRO A 580 17.10 0.48 -5.05
C PRO A 580 18.29 0.04 -4.19
N GLY A 581 18.28 0.38 -2.91
CA GLY A 581 19.38 0.12 -1.99
C GLY A 581 20.46 1.21 -2.03
N ARG A 582 20.09 2.44 -2.42
CA ARG A 582 20.99 3.60 -2.52
C ARG A 582 20.38 4.80 -1.81
N VAL A 583 21.17 5.51 -1.03
CA VAL A 583 20.74 6.75 -0.36
C VAL A 583 21.79 7.83 -0.54
N ILE A 584 21.36 9.05 -0.88
CA ILE A 584 22.16 10.26 -0.91
C ILE A 584 21.98 10.96 0.44
N VAL A 585 23.09 11.29 1.10
CA VAL A 585 23.06 12.11 2.32
C VAL A 585 23.77 13.43 2.11
N GLU A 586 23.20 14.53 2.65
CA GLU A 586 23.89 15.80 2.80
C GLU A 586 24.65 15.81 4.12
N THR A 587 25.94 16.21 4.09
CA THR A 587 26.79 16.28 5.27
C THR A 587 27.84 17.38 5.17
N PRO A 588 28.10 18.15 6.24
CA PRO A 588 29.26 19.06 6.29
C PRO A 588 30.60 18.33 6.48
N LYS A 589 30.57 16.99 6.76
CA LYS A 589 31.73 16.20 7.17
C LYS A 589 31.85 14.86 6.41
N PRO A 590 32.08 14.89 5.09
CA PRO A 590 32.06 13.68 4.25
C PRO A 590 33.17 12.66 4.65
N GLU A 591 34.30 13.11 5.21
CA GLU A 591 35.37 12.20 5.67
C GLU A 591 34.96 11.42 6.94
N GLU A 592 34.14 12.02 7.82
CA GLU A 592 33.61 11.35 9.00
C GLU A 592 32.52 10.31 8.59
N ILE A 593 31.66 10.63 7.62
CA ILE A 593 30.71 9.68 7.02
C ILE A 593 31.47 8.49 6.40
N ALA A 594 32.48 8.77 5.56
CA ALA A 594 33.27 7.72 4.93
C ALA A 594 33.95 6.77 5.94
N ALA A 595 34.29 7.26 7.13
CA ALA A 595 34.87 6.45 8.19
C ALA A 595 33.88 5.54 8.92
N MET A 596 32.57 5.80 8.76
CA MET A 596 31.49 4.96 9.31
C MET A 596 31.12 3.80 8.39
N ILE A 597 31.47 3.88 7.10
CA ILE A 597 31.08 2.91 6.08
C ILE A 597 32.06 1.73 6.07
N PRO A 598 31.60 0.48 6.21
CA PRO A 598 32.46 -0.70 6.13
C PRO A 598 33.12 -0.88 4.74
N ASP A 599 34.27 -1.55 4.68
CA ASP A 599 35.02 -1.81 3.44
C ASP A 599 34.20 -2.56 2.36
N GLY A 600 33.13 -3.27 2.74
CA GLY A 600 32.25 -4.04 1.82
C GLY A 600 31.13 -3.23 1.21
N VAL A 601 30.81 -2.05 1.73
CA VAL A 601 29.68 -1.23 1.28
C VAL A 601 30.19 -0.10 0.37
N PRO A 602 29.70 -0.01 -0.89
CA PRO A 602 30.08 1.07 -1.79
C PRO A 602 29.62 2.43 -1.29
N ALA A 603 30.47 3.43 -1.44
CA ALA A 603 30.09 4.81 -1.21
C ALA A 603 30.92 5.79 -2.04
N MET A 604 30.35 6.93 -2.37
CA MET A 604 31.00 7.95 -3.18
C MET A 604 30.57 9.36 -2.77
N GLN A 605 31.53 10.28 -2.63
CA GLN A 605 31.21 11.70 -2.59
C GLN A 605 30.83 12.17 -4.01
N LEU A 606 29.57 12.54 -4.20
CA LEU A 606 29.00 12.93 -5.50
C LEU A 606 29.33 14.37 -5.89
N GLY A 607 29.27 15.28 -4.94
CA GLY A 607 29.37 16.70 -5.23
C GLY A 607 29.26 17.61 -4.01
N MET A 608 28.90 18.86 -4.26
CA MET A 608 28.77 19.91 -3.24
C MET A 608 27.36 20.48 -3.24
N VAL A 609 26.93 20.90 -2.06
CA VAL A 609 25.70 21.65 -1.82
C VAL A 609 26.04 23.12 -1.59
N ASP A 610 25.20 24.02 -2.10
CA ASP A 610 25.29 25.45 -1.92
C ASP A 610 23.93 26.13 -1.75
N GLN A 611 23.87 27.42 -1.64
CA GLN A 611 22.67 28.23 -1.45
C GLN A 611 22.13 28.83 -2.75
N SER A 612 22.37 28.18 -3.89
CA SER A 612 22.00 28.74 -5.20
C SER A 612 20.57 28.45 -5.62
N GLY A 613 19.94 27.39 -5.06
CA GLY A 613 18.66 26.84 -5.57
C GLY A 613 18.78 26.25 -6.97
N ILE A 614 19.96 25.79 -7.38
CA ILE A 614 20.24 25.32 -8.74
C ILE A 614 20.74 23.87 -8.70
N VAL A 615 20.19 23.04 -9.59
CA VAL A 615 20.75 21.73 -9.95
C VAL A 615 21.74 21.89 -11.08
N GLY A 616 23.00 21.61 -10.84
CA GLY A 616 24.04 21.50 -11.86
C GLY A 616 24.47 20.02 -12.02
N LEU A 617 24.06 19.35 -13.09
CA LEU A 617 24.44 17.98 -13.38
C LEU A 617 25.38 17.89 -14.57
N SER A 618 26.42 17.07 -14.45
CA SER A 618 27.27 16.73 -15.58
C SER A 618 27.50 15.22 -15.68
N ALA A 619 27.37 14.65 -16.88
CA ALA A 619 27.64 13.26 -17.17
C ALA A 619 28.50 13.13 -18.42
N ASN A 620 29.68 12.48 -18.29
CA ASN A 620 30.62 12.28 -19.41
C ASN A 620 30.88 13.56 -20.25
N GLY A 621 31.13 14.70 -19.54
CA GLY A 621 31.50 15.96 -20.15
C GLY A 621 30.39 16.78 -20.81
N LYS A 622 29.15 16.40 -20.62
CA LYS A 622 27.96 17.21 -20.91
C LYS A 622 27.34 17.69 -19.62
N SER A 623 26.80 18.91 -19.62
CA SER A 623 26.21 19.51 -18.43
C SER A 623 24.84 20.10 -18.75
N ILE A 624 23.96 20.05 -17.76
CA ILE A 624 22.67 20.73 -17.71
C ILE A 624 22.57 21.52 -16.41
N THR A 625 21.72 22.53 -16.41
CA THR A 625 21.48 23.38 -15.25
C THR A 625 20.00 23.78 -15.24
N TYR A 626 19.33 23.59 -14.12
CA TYR A 626 17.94 23.99 -13.87
C TYR A 626 17.86 24.63 -12.48
N ASP A 627 17.03 25.65 -12.33
CA ASP A 627 16.73 26.17 -11.00
C ASP A 627 15.52 25.44 -10.35
N ALA A 628 15.29 25.69 -9.06
CA ALA A 628 14.24 25.04 -8.30
C ALA A 628 12.84 25.33 -8.85
N GLU A 629 12.60 26.51 -9.46
CA GLU A 629 11.32 26.88 -10.06
C GLU A 629 11.09 26.09 -11.36
N GLU A 630 12.09 26.00 -12.22
CA GLU A 630 12.06 25.17 -13.44
C GLU A 630 11.81 23.68 -13.12
N ILE A 631 12.45 23.16 -12.06
CA ILE A 631 12.23 21.77 -11.61
C ILE A 631 10.80 21.58 -11.10
N ALA A 632 10.29 22.51 -10.29
CA ALA A 632 8.93 22.45 -9.79
C ALA A 632 7.90 22.49 -10.95
N GLU A 633 8.14 23.34 -11.96
CA GLU A 633 7.29 23.39 -13.16
C GLU A 633 7.32 22.09 -13.96
N LEU A 634 8.47 21.45 -14.10
CA LEU A 634 8.58 20.14 -14.77
C LEU A 634 7.80 19.06 -14.01
N ARG A 635 7.86 19.08 -12.69
CA ARG A 635 7.24 18.06 -11.82
C ARG A 635 5.77 18.32 -11.49
N GLU A 636 5.17 19.41 -11.95
CA GLU A 636 3.75 19.76 -11.72
C GLU A 636 2.78 19.06 -12.71
N THR A 637 3.20 17.98 -13.36
CA THR A 637 2.44 17.34 -14.45
C THR A 637 1.05 16.89 -14.00
N ILE A 638 0.92 16.23 -12.86
CA ILE A 638 -0.38 15.74 -12.35
C ILE A 638 -1.34 16.92 -12.11
N GLY A 639 -0.90 17.98 -11.44
CA GLY A 639 -1.73 19.16 -11.20
C GLY A 639 -2.19 19.83 -12.49
N ARG A 640 -1.29 19.94 -13.49
CA ARG A 640 -1.63 20.56 -14.79
C ARG A 640 -2.61 19.77 -15.64
N GLU A 641 -2.59 18.44 -15.56
CA GLU A 641 -3.50 17.58 -16.31
C GLU A 641 -4.91 17.55 -15.71
N LEU A 642 -5.06 17.91 -14.43
CA LEU A 642 -6.32 17.87 -13.69
C LEU A 642 -6.94 19.25 -13.44
N GLU A 643 -6.24 20.36 -13.73
CA GLU A 643 -6.75 21.75 -13.69
C GLU A 643 -7.28 22.23 -15.07
#